data_688172d56e7ea44a61c3dbb582e6a72d
#
_entry.id   688172d56e7ea44a61c3dbb582e6a72d
#
_cell.length_a   1.000
_cell.length_b   1.000
_cell.length_c   1.000
_cell.angle_alpha   90.00
_cell.angle_beta   90.00
_cell.angle_gamma   90.00
#
_symmetry.space_group_name_H-M   'P 1'
#
loop_
_entity.id
_entity.type
_entity.pdbx_description
1 polymer ?
#
loop_
_entity_poly.entity_id
_entity_poly.type
_entity_poly.pdbx_seq_one_letter_code
_entity_poly.pdbx_strand_id
1 'polypeptide(L)'
;KQGIGPISNLPVSVRIVLESVLRNCDGQKVKEDDVRALANWKANAERTAEIPFIVARIVLQDFTGVPLLVDLAAMRSTVARLGKNPKLIEPLVPVDLVVDHSVQVDVAGSPDALRENMEIEFQRNRPRYQFLKWGMQAFDTFKVVPPGIGIVHQVNLEYLAKGALEKEGVYYPDTLVGTDSHTTMINGLGVVGWGVGGIEAEAGMLGQPVYFLTPDVIGVYMTGSLREGVTATDLVLHCTEMLRKAKVVGKFVEYFGEGAASLSLTDRATIANMAPEYGATMGFFGVDEETCNYLKATGRSDDQINAFRNYFKAQGLFGIPRKGEIEYSQVLELDLSTVTPNVAGPKRPQDRIELPSLKDKFLELLHRPASDNGYGKSADDLKRRFTTSIGARGVLQPPVSGGGDQRPETVPVTKSNGVSVINTSTKTEIEMMNNRPTPDVLEVAPPEAFPKATADLGHGDVLIAAITSCTNTSNPSVMLAAGLLAKKAVDKGLSVKPQVKTSLGPGSRVVSDYLAKTGLQPYLDQLGFNVVGYGCTTCIGNSGPLDPKIEEVVTKNDLIAASVLSGNRNFEARVHQSIKANFLMSPPLVVAFALAGRVDINMAKEPIGKGKDGKDVYLKDIWPSSKEISAVISAATDAATYKRLYSDFTSENPLWNEIPASTGDVYEWDESSTYIQEPPFFEEFGMKSGVIADIHGARPLGIFGDSVTTDHISPAGSIKATSPAGKYLITRGVDVNDFNSYGSRRGNDRVMTRGTFANVRIKNLMVPGVEGGVTKHYPDGEQISIYDAAMKYQSEGTPLVVVAGQEYGTGSSRDWAAKGTKLLGVRAVVAQSFERIHRSNLVGMGVLPLQFKEGVTAQSLKLDGSETFDVTGLGGGVKPQQDVTLVIHRANGAREEVPVKLRIDTPIEIDYYQHGGILPYVLRQLVAQA
;
A
#
# COMPACT_ATOMS: atom_id res chain seq x y z
N LYS A 1 9.02 21.02 -33.51
CA LYS A 1 9.62 21.93 -34.49
C LYS A 1 11.04 21.52 -34.93
N GLN A 2 11.73 20.67 -34.15
CA GLN A 2 13.10 20.21 -34.41
C GLN A 2 13.15 18.87 -35.18
N GLY A 3 12.02 18.28 -35.55
CA GLY A 3 11.96 17.07 -36.37
C GLY A 3 12.34 15.78 -35.65
N ILE A 4 12.28 15.73 -34.31
CA ILE A 4 12.70 14.58 -33.51
C ILE A 4 11.68 13.42 -33.60
N GLY A 5 10.39 13.73 -33.76
CA GLY A 5 9.33 12.73 -33.86
C GLY A 5 7.93 13.34 -33.98
N PRO A 6 6.91 12.55 -34.37
CA PRO A 6 5.51 12.98 -34.47
C PRO A 6 4.84 12.92 -33.10
N ILE A 7 5.06 13.92 -32.25
CA ILE A 7 4.62 13.90 -30.85
C ILE A 7 3.13 14.22 -30.64
N SER A 8 2.42 14.74 -31.63
CA SER A 8 1.02 15.19 -31.48
C SER A 8 0.03 14.08 -31.12
N ASN A 9 0.28 12.86 -31.59
CA ASN A 9 -0.61 11.70 -31.43
C ASN A 9 -0.15 10.77 -30.29
N LEU A 10 0.97 11.13 -29.62
CA LEU A 10 1.44 10.35 -28.48
C LEU A 10 0.46 10.47 -27.30
N PRO A 11 0.32 9.42 -26.47
CA PRO A 11 -0.42 9.50 -25.23
C PRO A 11 0.03 10.69 -24.38
N VAL A 12 -0.93 11.34 -23.71
CA VAL A 12 -0.67 12.56 -22.94
C VAL A 12 0.36 12.31 -21.82
N SER A 13 0.26 11.19 -21.12
CA SER A 13 1.21 10.79 -20.09
C SER A 13 2.63 10.60 -20.66
N VAL A 14 2.76 9.99 -21.84
CA VAL A 14 4.05 9.83 -22.52
C VAL A 14 4.65 11.18 -22.90
N ARG A 15 3.82 12.14 -23.35
CA ARG A 15 4.29 13.51 -23.67
C ARG A 15 4.80 14.26 -22.44
N ILE A 16 4.15 14.08 -21.28
CA ILE A 16 4.59 14.68 -20.02
C ILE A 16 5.94 14.06 -19.57
N VAL A 17 6.08 12.73 -19.68
CA VAL A 17 7.36 12.06 -19.41
C VAL A 17 8.44 12.52 -20.38
N LEU A 18 8.11 12.66 -21.68
CA LEU A 18 9.04 13.17 -22.71
C LEU A 18 9.54 14.59 -22.38
N GLU A 19 8.68 15.45 -21.83
CA GLU A 19 9.10 16.79 -21.37
C GLU A 19 10.19 16.68 -20.31
N SER A 20 9.99 15.84 -19.29
CA SER A 20 10.99 15.62 -18.23
C SER A 20 12.31 15.07 -18.79
N VAL A 21 12.24 14.05 -19.66
CA VAL A 21 13.42 13.45 -20.30
C VAL A 21 14.17 14.48 -21.14
N LEU A 22 13.45 15.31 -21.91
CA LEU A 22 14.03 16.36 -22.73
C LEU A 22 14.67 17.47 -21.87
N ARG A 23 13.97 17.94 -20.84
CA ARG A 23 14.45 19.04 -19.97
C ARG A 23 15.71 18.62 -19.18
N ASN A 24 15.80 17.36 -18.80
CA ASN A 24 16.91 16.82 -18.02
C ASN A 24 17.98 16.11 -18.88
N CYS A 25 17.97 16.30 -20.21
CA CYS A 25 18.94 15.69 -21.12
C CYS A 25 20.34 16.34 -20.92
N ASP A 26 21.21 15.66 -20.18
CA ASP A 26 22.56 16.10 -19.81
C ASP A 26 23.67 15.35 -20.55
N GLY A 27 23.30 14.35 -21.36
CA GLY A 27 24.22 13.47 -22.09
C GLY A 27 24.90 12.42 -21.20
N GLN A 28 24.58 12.36 -19.88
CA GLN A 28 25.14 11.43 -18.91
C GLN A 28 24.05 10.51 -18.33
N LYS A 29 23.21 11.05 -17.47
CA LYS A 29 22.08 10.34 -16.85
C LYS A 29 20.91 10.19 -17.82
N VAL A 30 20.66 11.23 -18.60
CA VAL A 30 19.62 11.27 -19.63
C VAL A 30 20.27 11.61 -20.98
N LYS A 31 20.17 10.72 -21.93
CA LYS A 31 20.83 10.83 -23.25
C LYS A 31 19.84 11.28 -24.32
N GLU A 32 20.38 11.79 -25.44
CA GLU A 32 19.55 12.17 -26.59
C GLU A 32 18.76 10.97 -27.16
N ASP A 33 19.33 9.76 -27.09
CA ASP A 33 18.66 8.53 -27.54
C ASP A 33 17.41 8.22 -26.72
N ASP A 34 17.40 8.53 -25.42
CA ASP A 34 16.22 8.36 -24.55
C ASP A 34 15.08 9.30 -24.97
N VAL A 35 15.43 10.54 -25.31
CA VAL A 35 14.48 11.54 -25.85
C VAL A 35 13.91 11.04 -27.18
N ARG A 36 14.76 10.54 -28.08
CA ARG A 36 14.36 10.02 -29.40
C ARG A 36 13.50 8.77 -29.28
N ALA A 37 13.83 7.86 -28.37
CA ALA A 37 13.08 6.64 -28.11
C ALA A 37 11.61 6.97 -27.71
N LEU A 38 11.44 7.92 -26.78
CA LEU A 38 10.11 8.33 -26.34
C LEU A 38 9.35 9.15 -27.40
N ALA A 39 10.03 10.05 -28.10
CA ALA A 39 9.43 10.87 -29.16
C ALA A 39 8.95 10.03 -30.37
N ASN A 40 9.50 8.83 -30.54
CA ASN A 40 9.13 7.87 -31.58
C ASN A 40 8.37 6.66 -31.01
N TRP A 41 7.74 6.80 -29.84
CA TRP A 41 6.91 5.77 -29.24
C TRP A 41 5.84 5.28 -30.23
N LYS A 42 5.61 3.98 -30.31
CA LYS A 42 4.58 3.35 -31.14
C LYS A 42 3.73 2.41 -30.31
N ALA A 43 2.45 2.39 -30.58
CA ALA A 43 1.45 1.63 -29.84
C ALA A 43 1.78 0.13 -29.67
N ASN A 44 2.32 -0.51 -30.72
CA ASN A 44 2.51 -1.96 -30.79
C ASN A 44 4.02 -2.35 -30.95
N ALA A 45 4.94 -1.48 -30.53
CA ALA A 45 6.35 -1.81 -30.54
C ALA A 45 6.74 -2.72 -29.36
N GLU A 46 7.77 -3.51 -29.52
CA GLU A 46 8.37 -4.26 -28.41
C GLU A 46 8.93 -3.29 -27.35
N ARG A 47 8.73 -3.59 -26.07
CA ARG A 47 9.13 -2.74 -24.94
C ARG A 47 10.49 -3.16 -24.43
N THR A 48 11.53 -2.69 -25.07
CA THR A 48 12.94 -2.99 -24.74
C THR A 48 13.71 -1.76 -24.25
N ALA A 49 13.26 -0.56 -24.61
CA ALA A 49 13.93 0.68 -24.23
C ALA A 49 13.56 1.07 -22.80
N GLU A 50 14.57 1.34 -21.98
CA GLU A 50 14.45 1.89 -20.63
C GLU A 50 14.49 3.41 -20.70
N ILE A 51 13.64 4.06 -19.91
CA ILE A 51 13.48 5.51 -19.85
C ILE A 51 13.97 6.03 -18.51
N PRO A 52 14.95 6.95 -18.48
CA PRO A 52 15.39 7.64 -17.27
C PRO A 52 14.48 8.83 -16.99
N PHE A 53 13.58 8.67 -16.03
CA PHE A 53 12.62 9.70 -15.66
C PHE A 53 13.06 10.45 -14.40
N ILE A 54 13.30 11.75 -14.50
CA ILE A 54 13.60 12.60 -13.36
C ILE A 54 12.31 13.30 -12.93
N VAL A 55 11.86 12.99 -11.72
CA VAL A 55 10.64 13.56 -11.15
C VAL A 55 10.86 14.98 -10.63
N ALA A 56 9.79 15.78 -10.61
CA ALA A 56 9.86 17.16 -10.13
C ALA A 56 9.86 17.25 -8.59
N ARG A 57 9.24 16.28 -7.91
CA ARG A 57 9.18 16.19 -6.44
C ARG A 57 8.88 14.76 -5.99
N ILE A 58 9.03 14.52 -4.67
CA ILE A 58 8.77 13.23 -4.04
C ILE A 58 7.82 13.41 -2.87
N VAL A 59 6.88 12.48 -2.72
CA VAL A 59 5.91 12.48 -1.62
C VAL A 59 6.03 11.18 -0.84
N LEU A 60 6.16 11.27 0.47
CA LEU A 60 6.37 10.14 1.36
C LEU A 60 5.21 10.02 2.36
N GLN A 61 4.83 8.79 2.69
CA GLN A 61 4.06 8.51 3.90
C GLN A 61 4.99 8.05 5.02
N ASP A 62 4.58 8.14 6.28
CA ASP A 62 5.51 8.02 7.41
C ASP A 62 6.06 6.60 7.66
N PHE A 63 5.34 5.52 7.32
CA PHE A 63 5.84 4.16 7.52
C PHE A 63 6.98 3.78 6.56
N THR A 64 7.07 4.43 5.41
CA THR A 64 8.16 4.25 4.44
C THR A 64 9.11 5.43 4.41
N GLY A 65 8.66 6.63 4.75
CA GLY A 65 9.47 7.84 4.76
C GLY A 65 10.44 7.92 5.95
N VAL A 66 10.04 7.42 7.13
CA VAL A 66 10.95 7.39 8.29
C VAL A 66 12.20 6.55 8.01
N PRO A 67 12.13 5.29 7.52
CA PRO A 67 13.35 4.54 7.17
C PRO A 67 14.18 5.20 6.06
N LEU A 68 13.57 5.89 5.09
CA LEU A 68 14.29 6.70 4.11
C LEU A 68 15.11 7.81 4.76
N LEU A 69 14.50 8.56 5.68
CA LEU A 69 15.19 9.59 6.42
C LEU A 69 16.31 9.00 7.30
N VAL A 70 16.14 7.78 7.84
CA VAL A 70 17.18 7.05 8.58
C VAL A 70 18.38 6.76 7.67
N ASP A 71 18.16 6.32 6.45
CA ASP A 71 19.24 6.08 5.49
C ASP A 71 19.99 7.37 5.12
N LEU A 72 19.27 8.47 4.85
CA LEU A 72 19.90 9.79 4.63
C LEU A 72 20.70 10.27 5.82
N ALA A 73 20.19 10.06 7.05
CA ALA A 73 20.90 10.39 8.28
C ALA A 73 22.19 9.56 8.41
N ALA A 74 22.14 8.26 8.12
CA ALA A 74 23.31 7.38 8.11
C ALA A 74 24.33 7.76 7.04
N MET A 75 23.88 8.18 5.85
CA MET A 75 24.77 8.72 4.82
C MET A 75 25.48 9.99 5.31
N ARG A 76 24.77 10.93 5.97
CA ARG A 76 25.39 12.12 6.60
C ARG A 76 26.42 11.74 7.67
N SER A 77 26.09 10.80 8.53
CA SER A 77 27.02 10.27 9.55
C SER A 77 28.29 9.70 8.89
N THR A 78 28.13 8.97 7.78
CA THR A 78 29.24 8.40 7.02
C THR A 78 30.12 9.47 6.38
N VAL A 79 29.51 10.49 5.76
CA VAL A 79 30.23 11.64 5.19
C VAL A 79 31.03 12.38 6.27
N ALA A 80 30.43 12.59 7.45
CA ALA A 80 31.12 13.19 8.60
C ALA A 80 32.31 12.33 9.08
N ARG A 81 32.14 11.00 9.16
CA ARG A 81 33.25 10.08 9.49
C ARG A 81 34.40 10.13 8.48
N LEU A 82 34.10 10.44 7.22
CA LEU A 82 35.12 10.66 6.17
C LEU A 82 35.75 12.04 6.23
N GLY A 83 35.39 12.89 7.20
CA GLY A 83 35.92 14.27 7.36
C GLY A 83 35.41 15.25 6.31
N LYS A 84 34.31 14.95 5.63
CA LYS A 84 33.67 15.81 4.64
C LYS A 84 32.41 16.48 5.18
N ASN A 85 31.88 17.48 4.45
CA ASN A 85 30.68 18.21 4.85
C ASN A 85 29.40 17.31 4.74
N PRO A 86 28.68 17.02 5.83
CA PRO A 86 27.47 16.23 5.81
C PRO A 86 26.35 16.79 4.89
N LYS A 87 26.34 18.10 4.66
CA LYS A 87 25.38 18.76 3.75
C LYS A 87 25.52 18.37 2.29
N LEU A 88 26.54 17.58 1.91
CA LEU A 88 26.60 16.92 0.61
C LEU A 88 25.40 15.98 0.39
N ILE A 89 24.85 15.46 1.48
CA ILE A 89 23.65 14.63 1.44
C ILE A 89 22.46 15.56 1.66
N GLU A 90 21.88 16.01 0.56
CA GLU A 90 20.69 16.85 0.53
C GLU A 90 19.79 16.40 -0.63
N PRO A 91 18.46 16.27 -0.43
CA PRO A 91 17.56 16.02 -1.53
C PRO A 91 17.61 17.11 -2.60
N LEU A 92 17.74 16.72 -3.85
CA LEU A 92 17.87 17.65 -5.00
C LEU A 92 16.50 18.08 -5.56
N VAL A 93 15.44 17.46 -5.08
CA VAL A 93 14.05 17.80 -5.40
C VAL A 93 13.26 18.00 -4.10
N PRO A 94 12.18 18.79 -4.10
CA PRO A 94 11.31 18.92 -2.94
C PRO A 94 10.76 17.58 -2.47
N VAL A 95 10.79 17.36 -1.16
CA VAL A 95 10.29 16.15 -0.50
C VAL A 95 9.29 16.55 0.57
N ASP A 96 8.07 16.05 0.43
CA ASP A 96 7.02 16.22 1.43
C ASP A 96 6.68 14.87 2.06
N LEU A 97 6.84 14.74 3.38
CA LEU A 97 6.42 13.59 4.16
C LEU A 97 5.13 13.92 4.90
N VAL A 98 4.11 13.08 4.73
CA VAL A 98 2.84 13.21 5.46
C VAL A 98 2.75 12.09 6.49
N VAL A 99 2.49 12.45 7.76
CA VAL A 99 2.27 11.48 8.84
C VAL A 99 0.79 11.08 8.85
N ASP A 100 0.50 9.90 8.33
CA ASP A 100 -0.88 9.46 8.07
C ASP A 100 -1.14 7.96 8.28
N HIS A 101 -0.12 7.16 8.54
CA HIS A 101 -0.24 5.71 8.72
C HIS A 101 -0.06 5.26 10.18
N SER A 102 0.30 6.16 11.10
CA SER A 102 0.55 5.86 12.51
C SER A 102 -0.73 5.80 13.35
N VAL A 103 -1.82 6.41 12.88
CA VAL A 103 -3.08 6.47 13.61
C VAL A 103 -3.81 5.13 13.60
N GLN A 104 -4.30 4.70 14.76
CA GLN A 104 -5.10 3.50 14.95
C GLN A 104 -6.43 3.84 15.60
N VAL A 105 -7.48 3.08 15.28
CA VAL A 105 -8.82 3.27 15.85
C VAL A 105 -8.95 2.48 17.14
N ASP A 106 -8.27 2.94 18.18
CA ASP A 106 -8.39 2.35 19.54
C ASP A 106 -9.78 2.66 20.12
N VAL A 107 -10.21 3.90 19.99
CA VAL A 107 -11.50 4.38 20.46
C VAL A 107 -12.40 4.73 19.26
N ALA A 108 -13.65 4.29 19.29
CA ALA A 108 -14.66 4.55 18.26
C ALA A 108 -16.05 4.74 18.89
N GLY A 109 -17.00 5.34 18.16
CA GLY A 109 -18.38 5.56 18.61
C GLY A 109 -18.50 6.53 19.80
N SER A 110 -17.51 7.41 19.98
CA SER A 110 -17.44 8.40 21.05
C SER A 110 -17.10 9.78 20.48
N PRO A 111 -17.69 10.86 21.01
CA PRO A 111 -17.30 12.23 20.64
C PRO A 111 -15.83 12.55 20.93
N ASP A 112 -15.21 11.86 21.89
CA ASP A 112 -13.80 12.03 22.29
C ASP A 112 -12.83 11.19 21.48
N ALA A 113 -13.32 10.31 20.59
CA ALA A 113 -12.50 9.33 19.87
C ALA A 113 -11.31 9.97 19.15
N LEU A 114 -11.50 11.10 18.46
CA LEU A 114 -10.40 11.80 17.77
C LEU A 114 -9.30 12.22 18.74
N ARG A 115 -9.68 12.85 19.86
CA ARG A 115 -8.73 13.36 20.86
C ARG A 115 -7.94 12.19 21.48
N GLU A 116 -8.65 11.17 21.93
CA GLU A 116 -8.03 10.02 22.59
C GLU A 116 -7.11 9.23 21.65
N ASN A 117 -7.54 8.95 20.43
CA ASN A 117 -6.72 8.28 19.44
C ASN A 117 -5.45 9.08 19.09
N MET A 118 -5.55 10.42 18.99
CA MET A 118 -4.39 11.28 18.76
C MET A 118 -3.42 11.27 19.94
N GLU A 119 -3.91 11.38 21.17
CA GLU A 119 -3.07 11.30 22.38
C GLU A 119 -2.29 9.97 22.42
N ILE A 120 -2.97 8.84 22.13
CA ILE A 120 -2.36 7.51 22.06
C ILE A 120 -1.32 7.44 20.93
N GLU A 121 -1.66 7.97 19.74
CA GLU A 121 -0.74 8.01 18.59
C GLU A 121 0.55 8.76 18.93
N PHE A 122 0.44 9.96 19.50
CA PHE A 122 1.59 10.77 19.89
C PHE A 122 2.43 10.11 20.99
N GLN A 123 1.80 9.48 21.96
CA GLN A 123 2.51 8.73 22.99
C GLN A 123 3.32 7.57 22.40
N ARG A 124 2.67 6.74 21.56
CA ARG A 124 3.30 5.56 20.94
C ARG A 124 4.44 5.91 19.98
N ASN A 125 4.34 7.02 19.27
CA ASN A 125 5.24 7.36 18.16
C ASN A 125 6.20 8.52 18.48
N ARG A 126 6.25 9.00 19.72
CA ARG A 126 7.06 10.15 20.13
C ARG A 126 8.53 10.10 19.62
N PRO A 127 9.28 8.99 19.71
CA PRO A 127 10.65 8.93 19.21
C PRO A 127 10.75 9.11 17.68
N ARG A 128 9.77 8.59 16.93
CA ARG A 128 9.71 8.78 15.47
C ARG A 128 9.44 10.23 15.10
N TYR A 129 8.56 10.90 15.83
CA TYR A 129 8.21 12.29 15.59
C TYR A 129 9.34 13.26 15.96
N GLN A 130 10.11 12.95 17.01
CA GLN A 130 11.35 13.65 17.32
C GLN A 130 12.36 13.57 16.16
N PHE A 131 12.51 12.39 15.60
CA PHE A 131 13.38 12.17 14.44
C PHE A 131 12.92 12.90 13.19
N LEU A 132 11.62 12.91 12.91
CA LEU A 132 11.06 13.69 11.79
C LEU A 132 11.29 15.21 11.97
N LYS A 133 11.15 15.71 13.20
CA LYS A 133 11.45 17.13 13.50
C LYS A 133 12.93 17.46 13.29
N TRP A 134 13.85 16.55 13.66
CA TRP A 134 15.24 16.69 13.30
C TRP A 134 15.43 16.79 11.79
N GLY A 135 14.83 15.89 11.02
CA GLY A 135 14.92 15.89 9.56
C GLY A 135 14.46 17.19 8.93
N MET A 136 13.38 17.79 9.43
CA MET A 136 12.91 19.11 8.95
C MET A 136 13.91 20.24 9.17
N GLN A 137 14.77 20.16 10.17
CA GLN A 137 15.80 21.16 10.45
C GLN A 137 17.12 20.84 9.74
N ALA A 138 17.43 19.56 9.59
CA ALA A 138 18.67 19.10 9.00
C ALA A 138 18.70 19.24 7.47
N PHE A 139 17.56 19.09 6.80
CA PHE A 139 17.44 19.12 5.34
C PHE A 139 16.55 20.27 4.88
N ASP A 140 17.08 21.12 3.99
CA ASP A 140 16.39 22.34 3.53
C ASP A 140 15.15 22.02 2.67
N THR A 141 15.21 20.94 1.90
CA THR A 141 14.16 20.53 0.94
C THR A 141 13.16 19.52 1.50
N PHE A 142 13.37 19.03 2.73
CA PHE A 142 12.53 18.04 3.39
C PHE A 142 11.50 18.71 4.31
N LYS A 143 10.21 18.44 4.04
CA LYS A 143 9.10 18.98 4.84
C LYS A 143 8.24 17.86 5.39
N VAL A 144 7.65 18.10 6.55
CA VAL A 144 6.72 17.17 7.19
C VAL A 144 5.37 17.82 7.43
N VAL A 145 4.33 17.16 6.96
CA VAL A 145 2.95 17.43 7.36
C VAL A 145 2.65 16.56 8.59
N PRO A 146 2.39 17.20 9.75
CA PRO A 146 2.27 16.47 11.02
C PRO A 146 1.03 15.57 11.09
N PRO A 147 0.93 14.69 12.12
CA PRO A 147 -0.26 13.87 12.37
C PRO A 147 -1.52 14.70 12.49
N GLY A 148 -2.66 14.14 12.12
CA GLY A 148 -3.96 14.76 12.28
C GLY A 148 -4.33 15.80 11.22
N ILE A 149 -3.59 15.90 10.10
CA ILE A 149 -3.93 16.79 8.98
C ILE A 149 -4.72 16.04 7.90
N GLY A 150 -4.21 14.90 7.45
CA GLY A 150 -4.87 14.09 6.43
C GLY A 150 -3.99 13.00 5.87
N ILE A 151 -4.56 12.21 4.96
CA ILE A 151 -3.84 11.14 4.25
C ILE A 151 -3.00 11.74 3.10
N VAL A 152 -1.82 11.18 2.87
CA VAL A 152 -0.81 11.71 1.95
C VAL A 152 -1.34 12.06 0.56
N HIS A 153 -2.12 11.17 -0.06
CA HIS A 153 -2.60 11.41 -1.42
C HIS A 153 -3.74 12.44 -1.49
N GLN A 154 -4.57 12.59 -0.45
CA GLN A 154 -5.56 13.65 -0.39
C GLN A 154 -4.91 15.02 -0.06
N VAL A 155 -3.98 15.07 0.88
CA VAL A 155 -3.18 16.28 1.15
C VAL A 155 -2.41 16.70 -0.09
N ASN A 156 -1.86 15.74 -0.84
CA ASN A 156 -1.20 16.02 -2.11
C ASN A 156 -2.17 16.63 -3.14
N LEU A 157 -3.34 16.05 -3.33
CA LEU A 157 -4.37 16.53 -4.25
C LEU A 157 -4.86 17.95 -3.86
N GLU A 158 -5.16 18.15 -2.59
CA GLU A 158 -5.77 19.38 -2.07
C GLU A 158 -4.78 20.55 -1.92
N TYR A 159 -3.49 20.26 -1.64
CA TYR A 159 -2.54 21.28 -1.23
C TYR A 159 -1.15 21.19 -1.88
N LEU A 160 -0.46 20.02 -1.81
CA LEU A 160 0.95 19.94 -2.21
C LEU A 160 1.13 20.08 -3.73
N ALA A 161 0.26 19.49 -4.53
CA ALA A 161 0.34 19.56 -5.99
C ALA A 161 0.10 20.96 -6.52
N LYS A 162 0.94 21.38 -7.44
CA LYS A 162 0.84 22.69 -8.12
C LYS A 162 0.39 22.58 -9.58
N GLY A 163 0.46 21.39 -10.16
CA GLY A 163 0.13 21.10 -11.55
C GLY A 163 1.17 21.56 -12.56
N ALA A 164 1.71 22.76 -12.40
CA ALA A 164 2.88 23.27 -13.09
C ALA A 164 3.82 23.93 -12.08
N LEU A 165 5.10 23.71 -12.27
CA LEU A 165 6.18 24.24 -11.44
C LEU A 165 7.02 25.23 -12.25
N GLU A 166 7.75 26.09 -11.57
CA GLU A 166 8.67 27.05 -12.18
C GLU A 166 10.02 26.91 -11.50
N LYS A 167 11.08 26.83 -12.29
CA LYS A 167 12.47 26.90 -11.83
C LYS A 167 13.30 27.70 -12.83
N GLU A 168 13.99 28.72 -12.34
CA GLU A 168 14.91 29.56 -13.13
C GLU A 168 14.22 30.18 -14.39
N GLY A 169 12.96 30.58 -14.26
CA GLY A 169 12.17 31.15 -15.35
C GLY A 169 11.59 30.17 -16.34
N VAL A 170 11.75 28.86 -16.13
CA VAL A 170 11.21 27.78 -16.97
C VAL A 170 10.03 27.10 -16.27
N TYR A 171 8.86 27.10 -16.94
CA TYR A 171 7.71 26.33 -16.49
C TYR A 171 7.77 24.90 -17.00
N TYR A 172 7.37 23.95 -16.16
CA TYR A 172 7.31 22.52 -16.48
C TYR A 172 6.19 21.83 -15.69
N PRO A 173 5.72 20.65 -16.14
CA PRO A 173 4.61 19.97 -15.45
C PRO A 173 5.07 19.43 -14.09
N ASP A 174 4.18 19.51 -13.12
CA ASP A 174 4.33 18.80 -11.86
C ASP A 174 4.32 17.29 -12.13
N THR A 175 5.33 16.59 -11.65
CA THR A 175 5.48 15.14 -11.76
C THR A 175 6.07 14.59 -10.46
N LEU A 176 5.66 13.43 -10.04
CA LEU A 176 6.15 12.88 -8.78
C LEU A 176 6.21 11.35 -8.76
N VAL A 177 6.99 10.86 -7.83
CA VAL A 177 6.82 9.50 -7.30
C VAL A 177 6.53 9.59 -5.80
N GLY A 178 5.85 8.58 -5.28
CA GLY A 178 5.56 8.51 -3.86
C GLY A 178 5.76 7.12 -3.30
N THR A 179 5.98 7.03 -2.00
CA THR A 179 6.14 5.75 -1.31
C THR A 179 4.82 5.11 -0.90
N ASP A 180 3.71 5.71 -1.28
CA ASP A 180 2.38 5.13 -1.17
C ASP A 180 1.88 4.64 -2.53
N SER A 181 1.27 3.45 -2.57
CA SER A 181 0.75 2.89 -3.82
C SER A 181 -0.37 3.75 -4.44
N HIS A 182 -1.14 4.49 -3.61
CA HIS A 182 -2.21 5.37 -4.06
C HIS A 182 -1.77 6.80 -4.40
N THR A 183 -0.46 7.03 -4.53
CA THR A 183 0.10 8.24 -5.15
C THR A 183 -0.57 8.56 -6.49
N THR A 184 -1.04 7.53 -7.17
CA THR A 184 -1.78 7.62 -8.44
C THR A 184 -3.06 8.44 -8.37
N MET A 185 -3.62 8.75 -7.19
CA MET A 185 -4.77 9.67 -7.06
C MET A 185 -4.53 11.00 -7.77
N ILE A 186 -3.27 11.46 -7.78
CA ILE A 186 -2.89 12.72 -8.39
C ILE A 186 -3.06 12.75 -9.92
N ASN A 187 -3.15 11.57 -10.55
CA ASN A 187 -3.36 11.48 -11.99
C ASN A 187 -4.73 12.05 -12.41
N GLY A 188 -5.71 12.08 -11.48
CA GLY A 188 -6.99 12.77 -11.70
C GLY A 188 -6.84 14.28 -11.90
N LEU A 189 -5.78 14.89 -11.37
CA LEU A 189 -5.42 16.30 -11.54
C LEU A 189 -4.62 16.56 -12.86
N GLY A 190 -4.30 15.51 -13.62
CA GLY A 190 -3.45 15.60 -14.79
C GLY A 190 -1.96 15.66 -14.47
N VAL A 191 -1.57 15.24 -13.28
CA VAL A 191 -0.18 15.13 -12.84
C VAL A 191 0.27 13.69 -13.00
N VAL A 192 1.39 13.47 -13.70
CA VAL A 192 2.00 12.15 -13.83
C VAL A 192 2.67 11.77 -12.52
N GLY A 193 2.23 10.67 -11.93
CA GLY A 193 2.78 10.19 -10.67
C GLY A 193 2.34 8.77 -10.35
N TRP A 194 3.21 8.00 -9.69
CA TRP A 194 2.92 6.63 -9.27
C TRP A 194 3.70 6.23 -8.01
N GLY A 195 3.31 5.10 -7.43
CA GLY A 195 3.98 4.51 -6.29
C GLY A 195 5.28 3.81 -6.69
N VAL A 196 6.33 4.03 -5.90
CA VAL A 196 7.64 3.37 -6.02
C VAL A 196 8.07 2.76 -4.70
N GLY A 197 9.12 1.94 -4.75
CA GLY A 197 9.79 1.47 -3.54
C GLY A 197 10.54 2.58 -2.80
N GLY A 198 10.77 2.39 -1.49
CA GLY A 198 11.50 3.36 -0.68
C GLY A 198 12.88 3.65 -1.26
N ILE A 199 13.62 2.63 -1.66
CA ILE A 199 14.98 2.76 -2.23
C ILE A 199 14.98 3.55 -3.53
N GLU A 200 13.99 3.35 -4.40
CA GLU A 200 13.84 4.13 -5.64
C GLU A 200 13.51 5.60 -5.36
N ALA A 201 12.63 5.86 -4.36
CA ALA A 201 12.31 7.21 -3.96
C ALA A 201 13.54 7.93 -3.40
N GLU A 202 14.33 7.25 -2.56
CA GLU A 202 15.55 7.80 -1.98
C GLU A 202 16.62 8.09 -3.03
N ALA A 203 16.81 7.20 -4.00
CA ALA A 203 17.69 7.46 -5.12
C ALA A 203 17.21 8.67 -5.95
N GLY A 204 15.90 8.78 -6.17
CA GLY A 204 15.29 9.93 -6.83
C GLY A 204 15.49 11.23 -6.04
N MET A 205 15.41 11.21 -4.71
CA MET A 205 15.74 12.35 -3.85
C MET A 205 17.17 12.82 -4.09
N LEU A 206 18.10 11.89 -4.27
CA LEU A 206 19.51 12.17 -4.50
C LEU A 206 19.87 12.37 -5.99
N GLY A 207 18.85 12.63 -6.84
CA GLY A 207 19.03 13.00 -8.24
C GLY A 207 19.33 11.85 -9.19
N GLN A 208 18.99 10.63 -8.81
CA GLN A 208 18.99 9.51 -9.77
C GLN A 208 17.65 9.47 -10.51
N PRO A 209 17.64 9.15 -11.82
CA PRO A 209 16.41 8.90 -12.54
C PRO A 209 15.66 7.69 -11.97
N VAL A 210 14.33 7.73 -12.01
CA VAL A 210 13.48 6.55 -11.87
C VAL A 210 13.43 5.86 -13.23
N TYR A 211 14.00 4.68 -13.31
CA TYR A 211 14.05 3.92 -14.55
C TYR A 211 12.83 3.04 -14.72
N PHE A 212 12.24 3.05 -15.91
CA PHE A 212 11.15 2.14 -16.28
C PHE A 212 11.17 1.83 -17.77
N LEU A 213 10.67 0.65 -18.15
CA LEU A 213 10.52 0.29 -19.56
C LEU A 213 9.49 1.19 -20.23
N THR A 214 9.75 1.56 -21.48
CA THR A 214 8.77 2.27 -22.31
C THR A 214 7.39 1.59 -22.18
N PRO A 215 6.33 2.30 -21.75
CA PRO A 215 5.08 1.65 -21.35
C PRO A 215 4.20 1.31 -22.55
N ASP A 216 3.38 0.26 -22.39
CA ASP A 216 2.12 0.19 -23.11
C ASP A 216 1.14 1.18 -22.50
N VAL A 217 0.34 1.83 -23.35
CA VAL A 217 -0.69 2.76 -22.88
C VAL A 217 -2.06 2.28 -23.35
N ILE A 218 -2.93 2.00 -22.37
CA ILE A 218 -4.30 1.56 -22.62
C ILE A 218 -5.22 2.77 -22.54
N GLY A 219 -5.92 3.08 -23.61
CA GLY A 219 -6.96 4.11 -23.62
C GLY A 219 -8.30 3.55 -23.16
N VAL A 220 -8.97 4.21 -22.22
CA VAL A 220 -10.36 3.91 -21.85
C VAL A 220 -11.23 5.02 -22.41
N TYR A 221 -11.93 4.72 -23.48
CA TYR A 221 -12.89 5.64 -24.12
C TYR A 221 -14.20 5.63 -23.34
N MET A 222 -14.48 6.72 -22.64
CA MET A 222 -15.69 6.89 -21.84
C MET A 222 -16.74 7.70 -22.60
N THR A 223 -17.98 7.20 -22.61
CA THR A 223 -19.16 7.85 -23.21
C THR A 223 -20.29 7.99 -22.20
N GLY A 224 -21.29 8.79 -22.52
CA GLY A 224 -22.46 8.96 -21.66
C GLY A 224 -22.18 9.66 -20.34
N SER A 225 -23.07 9.47 -19.37
CA SER A 225 -22.96 10.01 -18.02
C SER A 225 -23.53 9.04 -16.98
N LEU A 226 -23.10 9.14 -15.72
CA LEU A 226 -23.62 8.33 -14.63
C LEU A 226 -25.11 8.62 -14.40
N ARG A 227 -25.87 7.55 -14.15
CA ARG A 227 -27.31 7.65 -13.80
C ARG A 227 -27.49 8.12 -12.36
N GLU A 228 -28.64 8.69 -12.07
CA GLU A 228 -29.02 9.04 -10.70
C GLU A 228 -28.93 7.83 -9.76
N GLY A 229 -28.37 8.02 -8.58
CA GLY A 229 -28.16 6.98 -7.58
C GLY A 229 -26.87 6.17 -7.76
N VAL A 230 -26.14 6.36 -8.85
CA VAL A 230 -24.81 5.75 -9.08
C VAL A 230 -23.72 6.72 -8.60
N THR A 231 -22.73 6.19 -7.89
CA THR A 231 -21.65 6.98 -7.31
C THR A 231 -20.32 6.77 -8.04
N ALA A 232 -19.34 7.66 -7.79
CA ALA A 232 -17.96 7.47 -8.25
C ALA A 232 -17.36 6.14 -7.79
N THR A 233 -17.77 5.66 -6.59
CA THR A 233 -17.34 4.37 -6.06
C THR A 233 -17.83 3.21 -6.93
N ASP A 234 -19.09 3.25 -7.36
CA ASP A 234 -19.65 2.23 -8.25
C ASP A 234 -18.87 2.19 -9.58
N LEU A 235 -18.52 3.37 -10.10
CA LEU A 235 -17.74 3.51 -11.34
C LEU A 235 -16.32 2.94 -11.15
N VAL A 236 -15.62 3.29 -10.09
CA VAL A 236 -14.23 2.83 -9.90
C VAL A 236 -14.15 1.32 -9.67
N LEU A 237 -15.11 0.72 -8.97
CA LEU A 237 -15.16 -0.73 -8.80
C LEU A 237 -15.46 -1.44 -10.15
N HIS A 238 -16.31 -0.84 -10.98
CA HIS A 238 -16.56 -1.31 -12.36
C HIS A 238 -15.28 -1.23 -13.22
N CYS A 239 -14.58 -0.09 -13.20
CA CYS A 239 -13.30 0.08 -13.89
C CYS A 239 -12.26 -0.95 -13.40
N THR A 240 -12.21 -1.21 -12.10
CA THR A 240 -11.26 -2.17 -11.51
C THR A 240 -11.50 -3.59 -12.04
N GLU A 241 -12.73 -4.05 -12.09
CA GLU A 241 -13.07 -5.34 -12.68
C GLU A 241 -12.73 -5.40 -14.19
N MET A 242 -13.12 -4.38 -14.96
CA MET A 242 -12.89 -4.30 -16.41
C MET A 242 -11.38 -4.33 -16.73
N LEU A 243 -10.59 -3.52 -16.05
CA LEU A 243 -9.15 -3.38 -16.31
C LEU A 243 -8.36 -4.61 -15.86
N ARG A 244 -8.76 -5.26 -14.75
CA ARG A 244 -8.19 -6.55 -14.37
C ARG A 244 -8.43 -7.62 -15.42
N LYS A 245 -9.63 -7.69 -15.98
CA LYS A 245 -9.94 -8.60 -17.09
C LYS A 245 -9.12 -8.27 -18.36
N ALA A 246 -8.83 -7.00 -18.60
CA ALA A 246 -7.99 -6.54 -19.72
C ALA A 246 -6.48 -6.73 -19.49
N LYS A 247 -6.04 -7.21 -18.31
CA LYS A 247 -4.64 -7.49 -17.98
C LYS A 247 -3.72 -6.28 -18.16
N VAL A 248 -4.06 -5.16 -17.54
CA VAL A 248 -3.33 -3.89 -17.62
C VAL A 248 -2.12 -3.81 -16.67
N VAL A 249 -1.71 -4.90 -16.06
CA VAL A 249 -0.60 -4.93 -15.08
C VAL A 249 0.67 -4.32 -15.67
N GLY A 250 1.21 -3.32 -14.98
CA GLY A 250 2.44 -2.61 -15.37
C GLY A 250 2.30 -1.64 -16.55
N LYS A 251 1.09 -1.45 -17.09
CA LYS A 251 0.81 -0.52 -18.18
C LYS A 251 0.35 0.83 -17.65
N PHE A 252 0.38 1.86 -18.49
CA PHE A 252 -0.30 3.12 -18.25
C PHE A 252 -1.74 3.02 -18.72
N VAL A 253 -2.67 3.61 -18.00
CA VAL A 253 -4.06 3.74 -18.42
C VAL A 253 -4.40 5.22 -18.56
N GLU A 254 -4.97 5.63 -19.68
CA GLU A 254 -5.49 6.99 -19.91
C GLU A 254 -6.98 6.95 -20.16
N TYR A 255 -7.71 7.80 -19.47
CA TYR A 255 -9.17 7.95 -19.63
C TYR A 255 -9.46 9.14 -20.53
N PHE A 256 -10.28 8.95 -21.54
CA PHE A 256 -10.57 9.96 -22.56
C PHE A 256 -12.01 9.88 -23.07
N GLY A 257 -12.40 10.87 -23.87
CA GLY A 257 -13.74 10.97 -24.44
C GLY A 257 -14.67 11.86 -23.61
N GLU A 258 -15.88 12.07 -24.12
CA GLU A 258 -16.88 12.96 -23.53
C GLU A 258 -17.37 12.49 -22.15
N GLY A 259 -17.41 11.18 -21.90
CA GLY A 259 -17.71 10.64 -20.58
C GLY A 259 -16.65 11.02 -19.55
N ALA A 260 -15.37 10.91 -19.91
CA ALA A 260 -14.28 11.32 -19.02
C ALA A 260 -14.30 12.84 -18.75
N ALA A 261 -14.63 13.66 -19.77
CA ALA A 261 -14.77 15.10 -19.63
C ALA A 261 -15.96 15.50 -18.74
N SER A 262 -17.00 14.68 -18.65
CA SER A 262 -18.19 14.95 -17.83
C SER A 262 -17.99 14.68 -16.34
N LEU A 263 -16.94 13.95 -15.96
CA LEU A 263 -16.62 13.62 -14.56
C LEU A 263 -16.01 14.83 -13.84
N SER A 264 -16.44 15.06 -12.59
CA SER A 264 -15.78 16.00 -11.71
C SER A 264 -14.33 15.59 -11.47
N LEU A 265 -13.47 16.53 -11.08
CA LEU A 265 -12.09 16.18 -10.78
C LEU A 265 -11.97 15.16 -9.66
N THR A 266 -12.83 15.23 -8.65
CA THR A 266 -12.84 14.29 -7.54
C THR A 266 -13.29 12.89 -7.95
N ASP A 267 -14.17 12.75 -8.94
CA ASP A 267 -14.51 11.46 -9.54
C ASP A 267 -13.30 10.87 -10.30
N ARG A 268 -12.60 11.71 -11.10
CA ARG A 268 -11.37 11.30 -11.79
C ARG A 268 -10.30 10.85 -10.80
N ALA A 269 -10.12 11.59 -9.70
CA ALA A 269 -9.17 11.25 -8.64
C ALA A 269 -9.53 9.93 -7.95
N THR A 270 -10.81 9.66 -7.72
CA THR A 270 -11.31 8.39 -7.17
C THR A 270 -10.94 7.20 -8.06
N ILE A 271 -11.10 7.34 -9.39
CA ILE A 271 -10.73 6.31 -10.36
C ILE A 271 -9.20 6.11 -10.40
N ALA A 272 -8.46 7.21 -10.47
CA ALA A 272 -7.00 7.21 -10.50
C ALA A 272 -6.38 6.60 -9.24
N ASN A 273 -7.00 6.79 -8.08
CA ASN A 273 -6.56 6.24 -6.80
C ASN A 273 -6.45 4.72 -6.84
N MET A 274 -7.39 4.03 -7.47
CA MET A 274 -7.42 2.57 -7.53
C MET A 274 -6.57 1.97 -8.68
N ALA A 275 -5.64 2.72 -9.26
CA ALA A 275 -4.72 2.18 -10.27
C ALA A 275 -3.95 0.93 -9.77
N PRO A 276 -3.44 0.87 -8.54
CA PRO A 276 -2.82 -0.34 -8.01
C PRO A 276 -3.78 -1.53 -7.94
N GLU A 277 -5.05 -1.32 -7.63
CA GLU A 277 -6.05 -2.37 -7.51
C GLU A 277 -6.42 -2.97 -8.86
N TYR A 278 -6.48 -2.19 -9.93
CA TYR A 278 -6.62 -2.77 -11.27
C TYR A 278 -5.27 -3.16 -11.92
N GLY A 279 -4.14 -2.87 -11.27
CA GLY A 279 -2.80 -3.36 -11.62
C GLY A 279 -2.01 -2.43 -12.56
N ALA A 280 -2.55 -1.27 -12.92
CA ALA A 280 -1.83 -0.30 -13.75
C ALA A 280 -0.78 0.49 -12.96
N THR A 281 0.23 1.00 -13.67
CA THR A 281 1.21 1.92 -13.08
C THR A 281 0.56 3.26 -12.72
N MET A 282 -0.37 3.74 -13.57
CA MET A 282 -1.15 4.95 -13.33
C MET A 282 -2.52 4.87 -14.03
N GLY A 283 -3.46 5.71 -13.58
CA GLY A 283 -4.78 5.92 -14.20
C GLY A 283 -4.99 7.41 -14.50
N PHE A 284 -4.57 7.87 -15.65
CA PHE A 284 -4.36 9.26 -15.97
C PHE A 284 -5.56 9.92 -16.66
N PHE A 285 -5.87 11.13 -16.26
CA PHE A 285 -6.82 12.03 -16.93
C PHE A 285 -6.10 13.27 -17.45
N GLY A 286 -6.49 13.74 -18.63
CA GLY A 286 -5.98 15.00 -19.19
C GLY A 286 -6.44 16.22 -18.38
N VAL A 287 -5.77 17.34 -18.63
CA VAL A 287 -6.03 18.64 -17.98
C VAL A 287 -7.08 19.42 -18.76
N ASP A 288 -8.07 19.96 -18.07
CA ASP A 288 -9.13 20.80 -18.66
C ASP A 288 -9.57 21.93 -17.73
N GLU A 289 -10.66 22.64 -18.05
CA GLU A 289 -11.19 23.71 -17.17
C GLU A 289 -11.70 23.18 -15.84
N GLU A 290 -12.15 21.91 -15.76
CA GLU A 290 -12.53 21.29 -14.49
C GLU A 290 -11.33 21.16 -13.54
N THR A 291 -10.15 20.86 -14.08
CA THR A 291 -8.90 20.90 -13.32
C THR A 291 -8.62 22.31 -12.78
N CYS A 292 -8.79 23.34 -13.62
CA CYS A 292 -8.61 24.73 -13.19
C CYS A 292 -9.62 25.15 -12.11
N ASN A 293 -10.87 24.72 -12.23
CA ASN A 293 -11.93 24.97 -11.24
C ASN A 293 -11.59 24.34 -9.88
N TYR A 294 -11.09 23.10 -9.89
CA TYR A 294 -10.65 22.44 -8.68
C TYR A 294 -9.47 23.14 -8.01
N LEU A 295 -8.45 23.53 -8.78
CA LEU A 295 -7.31 24.29 -8.26
C LEU A 295 -7.77 25.59 -7.60
N LYS A 296 -8.76 26.28 -8.19
CA LYS A 296 -9.37 27.49 -7.62
C LYS A 296 -10.13 27.19 -6.34
N ALA A 297 -10.98 26.16 -6.36
CA ALA A 297 -11.78 25.76 -5.20
C ALA A 297 -10.91 25.31 -4.02
N THR A 298 -9.73 24.76 -4.27
CA THR A 298 -8.76 24.34 -3.25
C THR A 298 -7.73 25.42 -2.89
N GLY A 299 -7.97 26.67 -3.32
CA GLY A 299 -7.27 27.86 -2.83
C GLY A 299 -5.95 28.20 -3.52
N ARG A 300 -5.62 27.58 -4.69
CA ARG A 300 -4.48 28.03 -5.51
C ARG A 300 -4.75 29.43 -6.05
N SER A 301 -3.68 30.23 -6.19
CA SER A 301 -3.82 31.61 -6.67
C SER A 301 -4.20 31.67 -8.16
N ASP A 302 -4.84 32.78 -8.56
CA ASP A 302 -5.18 32.99 -9.97
C ASP A 302 -3.93 32.99 -10.86
N ASP A 303 -2.80 33.49 -10.37
CA ASP A 303 -1.52 33.43 -11.11
C ASP A 303 -1.04 32.02 -11.34
N GLN A 304 -1.09 31.17 -10.31
CA GLN A 304 -0.75 29.74 -10.46
C GLN A 304 -1.66 29.04 -11.47
N ILE A 305 -2.98 29.30 -11.40
CA ILE A 305 -3.97 28.70 -12.30
C ILE A 305 -3.76 29.20 -13.73
N ASN A 306 -3.46 30.46 -13.92
CA ASN A 306 -3.19 31.02 -15.24
C ASN A 306 -1.88 30.49 -15.82
N ALA A 307 -0.82 30.35 -15.02
CA ALA A 307 0.43 29.73 -15.45
C ALA A 307 0.21 28.27 -15.86
N PHE A 308 -0.52 27.51 -15.04
CA PHE A 308 -0.91 26.12 -15.33
C PHE A 308 -1.69 26.00 -16.64
N ARG A 309 -2.79 26.76 -16.77
CA ARG A 309 -3.63 26.76 -17.99
C ARG A 309 -2.84 27.13 -19.24
N ASN A 310 -2.06 28.20 -19.16
CA ASN A 310 -1.27 28.69 -20.31
C ASN A 310 -0.17 27.71 -20.70
N TYR A 311 0.49 27.08 -19.72
CA TYR A 311 1.49 26.06 -19.97
C TYR A 311 0.91 24.89 -20.77
N PHE A 312 -0.18 24.28 -20.27
CA PHE A 312 -0.79 23.13 -20.94
C PHE A 312 -1.39 23.48 -22.31
N LYS A 313 -1.94 24.70 -22.47
CA LYS A 313 -2.38 25.21 -23.80
C LYS A 313 -1.21 25.37 -24.76
N ALA A 314 -0.10 25.93 -24.30
CA ALA A 314 1.10 26.11 -25.13
C ALA A 314 1.73 24.78 -25.57
N GLN A 315 1.62 23.76 -24.74
CA GLN A 315 2.10 22.40 -25.04
C GLN A 315 1.10 21.60 -25.91
N GLY A 316 -0.12 22.10 -26.15
CA GLY A 316 -1.18 21.36 -26.82
C GLY A 316 -1.64 20.14 -26.03
N LEU A 317 -1.68 20.26 -24.69
CA LEU A 317 -2.08 19.22 -23.73
C LEU A 317 -3.32 19.63 -22.92
N PHE A 318 -3.97 20.74 -23.26
CA PHE A 318 -5.14 21.22 -22.57
C PHE A 318 -6.43 20.75 -23.26
N GLY A 319 -7.24 20.02 -22.54
CA GLY A 319 -8.47 19.36 -22.98
C GLY A 319 -8.39 17.85 -22.86
N ILE A 320 -9.53 17.22 -22.57
CA ILE A 320 -9.63 15.75 -22.60
C ILE A 320 -9.61 15.29 -24.07
N PRO A 321 -8.71 14.36 -24.46
CA PRO A 321 -8.63 13.88 -25.84
C PRO A 321 -9.94 13.25 -26.33
N ARG A 322 -10.21 13.39 -27.63
CA ARG A 322 -11.34 12.76 -28.32
C ARG A 322 -10.93 11.46 -28.98
N LYS A 323 -11.91 10.64 -29.35
CA LYS A 323 -11.68 9.40 -30.08
C LYS A 323 -10.92 9.66 -31.39
N GLY A 324 -9.78 9.00 -31.58
CA GLY A 324 -8.95 9.13 -32.80
C GLY A 324 -7.86 10.21 -32.73
N GLU A 325 -7.79 11.04 -31.71
CA GLU A 325 -6.72 12.06 -31.56
C GLU A 325 -5.41 11.46 -31.07
N ILE A 326 -5.48 10.43 -30.24
CA ILE A 326 -4.31 9.78 -29.59
C ILE A 326 -4.22 8.32 -30.06
N GLU A 327 -2.98 7.86 -30.26
CA GLU A 327 -2.69 6.47 -30.55
C GLU A 327 -2.40 5.71 -29.25
N TYR A 328 -3.19 4.66 -28.97
CA TYR A 328 -3.05 3.81 -27.79
C TYR A 328 -2.64 2.38 -28.18
N SER A 329 -1.98 1.65 -27.28
CA SER A 329 -1.65 0.23 -27.48
C SER A 329 -2.90 -0.64 -27.57
N GLN A 330 -3.95 -0.25 -26.84
CA GLN A 330 -5.28 -0.85 -26.86
C GLN A 330 -6.31 0.19 -26.43
N VAL A 331 -7.51 0.11 -26.97
CA VAL A 331 -8.65 0.94 -26.52
C VAL A 331 -9.72 0.04 -25.93
N LEU A 332 -10.18 0.39 -24.75
CA LEU A 332 -11.37 -0.19 -24.10
C LEU A 332 -12.49 0.84 -24.14
N GLU A 333 -13.73 0.41 -24.24
CA GLU A 333 -14.89 1.30 -24.27
C GLU A 333 -15.76 1.11 -23.03
N LEU A 334 -16.22 2.21 -22.44
CA LEU A 334 -17.09 2.23 -21.26
C LEU A 334 -18.17 3.29 -21.43
N ASP A 335 -19.41 2.85 -21.53
CA ASP A 335 -20.58 3.72 -21.42
C ASP A 335 -20.95 3.90 -19.93
N LEU A 336 -20.79 5.11 -19.42
CA LEU A 336 -21.06 5.43 -18.01
C LEU A 336 -22.52 5.17 -17.62
N SER A 337 -23.47 5.22 -18.58
CA SER A 337 -24.88 4.94 -18.32
C SER A 337 -25.16 3.47 -17.98
N THR A 338 -24.22 2.56 -18.27
CA THR A 338 -24.35 1.12 -17.98
C THR A 338 -23.90 0.76 -16.56
N VAL A 339 -23.20 1.65 -15.87
CA VAL A 339 -22.76 1.42 -14.50
C VAL A 339 -23.96 1.33 -13.56
N THR A 340 -23.96 0.32 -12.69
CA THR A 340 -25.00 0.06 -11.70
C THR A 340 -24.44 0.15 -10.29
N PRO A 341 -25.27 0.44 -9.25
CA PRO A 341 -24.84 0.35 -7.85
C PRO A 341 -24.27 -1.03 -7.55
N ASN A 342 -23.07 -1.04 -6.96
CA ASN A 342 -22.33 -2.27 -6.73
C ASN A 342 -21.45 -2.19 -5.48
N VAL A 343 -20.92 -3.35 -5.10
CA VAL A 343 -19.92 -3.53 -4.06
C VAL A 343 -18.82 -4.43 -4.58
N ALA A 344 -17.66 -4.49 -3.92
CA ALA A 344 -16.63 -5.48 -4.26
C ALA A 344 -16.23 -6.28 -3.03
N GLY A 345 -16.12 -7.59 -3.20
CA GLY A 345 -15.73 -8.50 -2.12
C GLY A 345 -16.26 -9.92 -2.32
N PRO A 346 -16.08 -10.78 -1.31
CA PRO A 346 -15.61 -10.46 0.05
C PRO A 346 -14.10 -10.44 0.26
N LYS A 347 -13.28 -10.66 -0.77
CA LYS A 347 -11.83 -10.88 -0.61
C LYS A 347 -10.94 -10.00 -1.48
N ARG A 348 -11.44 -9.46 -2.62
CA ARG A 348 -10.63 -8.69 -3.58
C ARG A 348 -11.39 -7.49 -4.14
N PRO A 349 -10.69 -6.38 -4.47
CA PRO A 349 -11.32 -5.18 -5.03
C PRO A 349 -11.96 -5.40 -6.41
N GLN A 350 -11.46 -6.35 -7.20
CA GLN A 350 -12.00 -6.69 -8.53
C GLN A 350 -13.19 -7.67 -8.48
N ASP A 351 -13.50 -8.24 -7.34
CA ASP A 351 -14.66 -9.15 -7.19
C ASP A 351 -15.94 -8.33 -7.03
N ARG A 352 -16.31 -7.60 -8.10
CA ARG A 352 -17.49 -6.75 -8.13
C ARG A 352 -18.79 -7.57 -8.13
N ILE A 353 -19.73 -7.12 -7.32
CA ILE A 353 -21.06 -7.72 -7.16
C ILE A 353 -22.08 -6.59 -7.30
N GLU A 354 -23.06 -6.73 -8.18
CA GLU A 354 -24.18 -5.80 -8.25
C GLU A 354 -24.98 -5.82 -6.93
N LEU A 355 -25.34 -4.66 -6.42
CA LEU A 355 -25.98 -4.52 -5.12
C LEU A 355 -27.21 -5.42 -4.91
N PRO A 356 -28.13 -5.59 -5.90
CA PRO A 356 -29.28 -6.50 -5.75
C PRO A 356 -28.89 -7.97 -5.62
N SER A 357 -27.71 -8.36 -6.10
CA SER A 357 -27.23 -9.75 -6.14
C SER A 357 -26.31 -10.11 -4.93
N LEU A 358 -26.00 -9.14 -4.07
CA LEU A 358 -25.05 -9.34 -2.97
C LEU A 358 -25.46 -10.49 -2.04
N LYS A 359 -26.72 -10.50 -1.60
CA LYS A 359 -27.24 -11.54 -0.72
C LYS A 359 -27.03 -12.96 -1.28
N ASP A 360 -27.48 -13.17 -2.51
CA ASP A 360 -27.43 -14.49 -3.13
C ASP A 360 -25.98 -14.93 -3.35
N LYS A 361 -25.12 -13.99 -3.77
CA LYS A 361 -23.70 -14.26 -3.97
C LYS A 361 -22.97 -14.56 -2.67
N PHE A 362 -23.28 -13.85 -1.59
CA PHE A 362 -22.67 -14.11 -0.29
C PHE A 362 -23.11 -15.50 0.26
N LEU A 363 -24.38 -15.84 0.15
CA LEU A 363 -24.89 -17.17 0.55
C LEU A 363 -24.24 -18.30 -0.28
N GLU A 364 -24.06 -18.10 -1.59
CA GLU A 364 -23.32 -19.03 -2.43
C GLU A 364 -21.90 -19.26 -1.92
N LEU A 365 -21.18 -18.17 -1.59
CA LEU A 365 -19.81 -18.23 -1.09
C LEU A 365 -19.71 -18.88 0.29
N LEU A 366 -20.70 -18.70 1.15
CA LEU A 366 -20.75 -19.40 2.46
C LEU A 366 -20.75 -20.90 2.29
N HIS A 367 -21.50 -21.45 1.32
CA HIS A 367 -21.59 -22.89 1.07
C HIS A 367 -20.43 -23.46 0.24
N ARG A 368 -19.87 -22.64 -0.65
CA ARG A 368 -18.81 -23.07 -1.55
C ARG A 368 -17.62 -23.60 -0.74
N PRO A 369 -16.98 -24.72 -1.14
CA PRO A 369 -15.80 -25.24 -0.45
C PRO A 369 -14.68 -24.20 -0.31
N ALA A 370 -13.92 -24.26 0.77
CA ALA A 370 -12.76 -23.39 0.96
C ALA A 370 -11.70 -23.58 -0.16
N SER A 371 -11.61 -24.80 -0.72
CA SER A 371 -10.77 -25.09 -1.90
C SER A 371 -11.14 -24.28 -3.14
N ASP A 372 -12.39 -23.82 -3.24
CA ASP A 372 -12.91 -23.08 -4.37
C ASP A 372 -13.18 -21.60 -4.02
N ASN A 373 -12.39 -21.06 -3.10
CA ASN A 373 -12.51 -19.68 -2.61
C ASN A 373 -13.80 -19.36 -1.85
N GLY A 374 -14.49 -20.39 -1.33
CA GLY A 374 -15.65 -20.24 -0.45
C GLY A 374 -15.28 -20.31 1.03
N TYR A 375 -16.31 -20.52 1.87
CA TYR A 375 -16.16 -20.62 3.32
C TYR A 375 -16.51 -22.01 3.88
N GLY A 376 -17.05 -22.92 3.08
CA GLY A 376 -17.33 -24.30 3.42
C GLY A 376 -18.36 -24.51 4.54
N LYS A 377 -19.30 -23.56 4.73
CA LYS A 377 -20.32 -23.65 5.79
C LYS A 377 -21.52 -24.49 5.36
N SER A 378 -22.03 -25.30 6.27
CA SER A 378 -23.24 -26.09 6.04
C SER A 378 -24.51 -25.25 6.12
N ALA A 379 -25.63 -25.71 5.56
CA ALA A 379 -26.91 -25.04 5.64
C ALA A 379 -27.42 -24.89 7.10
N ASP A 380 -27.03 -25.81 7.98
CA ASP A 380 -27.40 -25.74 9.40
C ASP A 380 -26.56 -24.71 10.17
N ASP A 381 -25.28 -24.52 9.79
CA ASP A 381 -24.43 -23.49 10.38
C ASP A 381 -24.99 -22.08 10.13
N LEU A 382 -25.61 -21.84 8.96
CA LEU A 382 -26.16 -20.53 8.61
C LEU A 382 -27.29 -20.07 9.53
N LYS A 383 -27.97 -21.02 10.19
CA LYS A 383 -29.07 -20.72 11.11
C LYS A 383 -28.61 -20.50 12.55
N ARG A 384 -27.31 -20.77 12.82
CA ARG A 384 -26.77 -20.66 14.18
C ARG A 384 -26.58 -19.21 14.55
N ARG A 385 -27.06 -18.85 15.71
CA ARG A 385 -26.88 -17.53 16.31
C ARG A 385 -26.34 -17.70 17.72
N PHE A 386 -25.49 -16.75 18.12
CA PHE A 386 -24.79 -16.80 19.40
C PHE A 386 -24.97 -15.47 20.13
N THR A 387 -25.69 -15.51 21.24
CA THR A 387 -25.94 -14.31 22.06
C THR A 387 -24.76 -14.05 22.98
N THR A 388 -24.28 -12.81 23.04
CA THR A 388 -23.21 -12.37 23.93
C THR A 388 -23.52 -10.98 24.51
N SER A 389 -22.92 -10.65 25.65
CA SER A 389 -22.95 -9.30 26.22
C SER A 389 -21.70 -8.53 25.78
N ILE A 390 -21.88 -7.28 25.37
CA ILE A 390 -20.80 -6.35 25.02
C ILE A 390 -20.67 -5.26 26.07
N GLY A 391 -19.48 -4.63 26.17
CA GLY A 391 -19.18 -3.62 27.17
C GLY A 391 -19.06 -4.15 28.60
N ALA A 392 -19.00 -5.48 28.80
CA ALA A 392 -18.66 -6.07 30.08
C ALA A 392 -17.15 -5.93 30.32
N ARG A 393 -16.75 -5.61 31.55
CA ARG A 393 -15.31 -5.69 31.91
C ARG A 393 -14.79 -7.06 31.54
N GLY A 394 -14.00 -7.12 30.46
CA GLY A 394 -13.31 -8.33 30.07
C GLY A 394 -12.33 -8.70 31.18
N VAL A 395 -12.30 -9.97 31.53
CA VAL A 395 -11.14 -10.53 32.20
C VAL A 395 -10.01 -10.34 31.18
N LEU A 396 -8.89 -9.77 31.62
CA LEU A 396 -7.65 -9.74 30.83
C LEU A 396 -7.44 -11.17 30.31
N GLN A 397 -7.80 -11.39 29.05
CA GLN A 397 -7.54 -12.68 28.43
C GLN A 397 -6.04 -12.76 28.17
N PRO A 398 -5.41 -13.90 28.40
CA PRO A 398 -4.03 -14.08 27.99
C PRO A 398 -3.93 -13.78 26.48
N PRO A 399 -2.80 -13.25 26.00
CA PRO A 399 -2.60 -12.94 24.59
C PRO A 399 -3.04 -14.15 23.77
N VAL A 400 -4.06 -13.93 22.94
CA VAL A 400 -4.49 -14.94 21.98
C VAL A 400 -3.47 -14.89 20.87
N SER A 401 -2.81 -16.01 20.60
CA SER A 401 -1.93 -16.08 19.44
C SER A 401 -2.75 -15.69 18.21
N GLY A 402 -2.47 -14.51 17.66
CA GLY A 402 -3.19 -14.00 16.50
C GLY A 402 -2.98 -14.93 15.31
N GLY A 403 -3.99 -15.07 14.48
CA GLY A 403 -3.91 -15.84 13.25
C GLY A 403 -4.46 -17.24 13.31
N GLY A 404 -5.32 -17.51 14.27
CA GLY A 404 -5.93 -18.81 14.43
C GLY A 404 -4.97 -19.82 15.05
N ASP A 405 -5.48 -20.99 15.25
CA ASP A 405 -4.75 -22.11 15.81
C ASP A 405 -3.54 -22.44 14.92
N GLN A 406 -2.35 -22.10 15.38
CA GLN A 406 -1.09 -22.39 14.68
C GLN A 406 -0.70 -23.89 14.80
N ARG A 407 -1.68 -24.77 15.05
CA ARG A 407 -1.43 -26.18 14.93
C ARG A 407 -1.01 -26.49 13.49
N PRO A 408 -0.02 -27.37 13.30
CA PRO A 408 0.33 -27.85 11.97
C PRO A 408 -0.95 -28.37 11.30
N GLU A 409 -1.42 -27.69 10.26
CA GLU A 409 -2.42 -28.32 9.39
C GLU A 409 -1.76 -29.58 8.86
N THR A 410 -2.35 -30.73 9.13
CA THR A 410 -2.00 -31.98 8.46
C THR A 410 -2.40 -31.82 7.01
N VAL A 411 -1.49 -31.29 6.20
CA VAL A 411 -1.66 -31.28 4.75
C VAL A 411 -1.81 -32.74 4.31
N PRO A 412 -2.87 -33.12 3.58
CA PRO A 412 -2.99 -34.46 3.08
C PRO A 412 -1.77 -34.81 2.23
N VAL A 413 -0.93 -35.69 2.72
CA VAL A 413 0.22 -36.19 1.98
C VAL A 413 -0.32 -37.21 0.98
N THR A 414 -0.47 -36.80 -0.27
CA THR A 414 -0.76 -37.77 -1.34
C THR A 414 0.52 -38.56 -1.64
N LYS A 415 0.51 -39.84 -1.34
CA LYS A 415 1.59 -40.74 -1.72
C LYS A 415 1.43 -41.13 -3.19
N SER A 416 2.27 -40.57 -4.05
CA SER A 416 2.48 -41.09 -5.40
C SER A 416 3.88 -41.73 -5.47
N ASN A 417 3.93 -43.00 -5.78
CA ASN A 417 5.17 -43.79 -5.95
C ASN A 417 6.15 -43.76 -4.77
N GLY A 418 5.65 -43.75 -3.54
CA GLY A 418 6.49 -43.82 -2.33
C GLY A 418 7.19 -42.53 -1.94
N VAL A 419 7.01 -41.46 -2.68
CA VAL A 419 7.50 -40.09 -2.37
C VAL A 419 6.34 -39.27 -1.89
N SER A 420 6.51 -38.63 -0.73
CA SER A 420 5.53 -37.65 -0.23
C SER A 420 5.60 -36.40 -1.12
N VAL A 421 4.64 -36.22 -1.99
CA VAL A 421 4.51 -35.00 -2.81
C VAL A 421 3.59 -34.05 -2.07
N ILE A 422 4.14 -32.94 -1.59
CA ILE A 422 3.37 -31.82 -1.08
C ILE A 422 2.82 -31.10 -2.31
N ASN A 423 1.51 -31.12 -2.47
CA ASN A 423 0.85 -30.38 -3.54
C ASN A 423 0.81 -28.88 -3.14
N THR A 424 1.85 -28.15 -3.50
CA THR A 424 2.00 -26.70 -3.23
C THR A 424 1.45 -25.83 -4.36
N SER A 425 0.92 -26.46 -5.41
CA SER A 425 0.41 -25.74 -6.57
C SER A 425 -1.01 -25.26 -6.35
N THR A 426 -1.30 -24.06 -6.77
CA THR A 426 -2.61 -23.46 -7.13
C THR A 426 -3.46 -22.81 -6.05
N LYS A 427 -3.17 -22.94 -4.75
CA LYS A 427 -3.93 -22.26 -3.70
C LYS A 427 -3.26 -20.98 -3.17
N THR A 428 -2.09 -20.70 -3.67
CA THR A 428 -1.17 -19.73 -3.08
C THR A 428 -1.67 -18.29 -3.14
N GLU A 429 -2.30 -17.84 -4.23
CA GLU A 429 -2.85 -16.48 -4.27
C GLU A 429 -3.96 -16.29 -3.22
N ILE A 430 -4.85 -17.26 -3.08
CA ILE A 430 -5.94 -17.24 -2.11
C ILE A 430 -5.41 -17.41 -0.68
N GLU A 431 -4.50 -18.35 -0.46
CA GLU A 431 -3.84 -18.54 0.82
C GLU A 431 -3.03 -17.33 1.22
N MET A 432 -2.36 -16.68 0.28
CA MET A 432 -1.55 -15.51 0.51
C MET A 432 -2.38 -14.22 0.67
N MET A 433 -3.55 -14.15 0.08
CA MET A 433 -4.52 -13.08 0.38
C MET A 433 -5.11 -13.21 1.79
N ASN A 434 -5.20 -14.43 2.29
CA ASN A 434 -5.63 -14.73 3.65
C ASN A 434 -4.47 -14.63 4.67
N ASN A 435 -3.26 -14.49 4.19
CA ASN A 435 -2.04 -14.52 4.98
C ASN A 435 -1.64 -13.12 5.43
N ARG A 436 -2.09 -12.73 6.61
CA ARG A 436 -1.72 -11.46 7.19
C ARG A 436 -0.97 -11.64 8.46
N PRO A 437 -0.05 -10.71 8.74
CA PRO A 437 0.42 -10.55 10.08
C PRO A 437 -0.79 -10.22 10.94
N THR A 438 -1.21 -11.17 11.72
CA THR A 438 -2.24 -10.97 12.74
C THR A 438 -1.56 -10.61 14.03
N PRO A 439 -2.09 -9.65 14.80
CA PRO A 439 -1.56 -9.33 16.11
C PRO A 439 -1.62 -10.56 17.03
N ASP A 440 -0.58 -10.75 17.81
CA ASP A 440 -0.56 -11.77 18.85
C ASP A 440 -1.33 -11.40 20.08
N VAL A 441 -1.46 -10.11 20.30
CA VAL A 441 -2.12 -9.53 21.44
C VAL A 441 -3.39 -8.90 20.89
N LEU A 442 -4.53 -9.34 21.41
CA LEU A 442 -5.73 -8.55 21.34
C LEU A 442 -5.38 -7.22 22.01
N GLU A 443 -5.37 -6.15 21.24
CA GLU A 443 -5.30 -4.83 21.82
C GLU A 443 -6.51 -4.66 22.72
N VAL A 444 -6.28 -4.57 24.01
CA VAL A 444 -7.35 -4.44 24.99
C VAL A 444 -7.83 -3.01 24.90
N ALA A 445 -8.95 -2.80 24.23
CA ALA A 445 -9.64 -1.51 24.35
C ALA A 445 -9.99 -1.24 25.82
N PRO A 446 -9.94 0.02 26.26
CA PRO A 446 -10.42 0.38 27.57
C PRO A 446 -11.84 -0.16 27.76
N PRO A 447 -12.19 -0.72 28.93
CA PRO A 447 -13.51 -1.33 29.17
C PRO A 447 -14.68 -0.40 28.91
N GLU A 448 -14.45 0.89 28.83
CA GLU A 448 -15.42 1.96 28.61
C GLU A 448 -15.63 2.29 27.13
N ALA A 449 -14.79 1.74 26.23
CA ALA A 449 -14.87 2.01 24.78
C ALA A 449 -16.06 1.36 24.08
N PHE A 450 -16.78 0.44 24.72
CA PHE A 450 -17.93 -0.25 24.14
C PHE A 450 -19.21 -0.02 24.94
N PRO A 451 -20.34 0.26 24.28
CA PRO A 451 -21.62 0.40 24.96
C PRO A 451 -22.05 -0.95 25.55
N LYS A 452 -22.59 -0.92 26.78
CA LYS A 452 -23.16 -2.14 27.40
C LYS A 452 -24.44 -2.54 26.67
N ALA A 453 -24.42 -3.66 25.99
CA ALA A 453 -25.57 -4.18 25.26
C ALA A 453 -25.48 -5.71 25.13
N THR A 454 -26.53 -6.29 24.58
CA THR A 454 -26.57 -7.70 24.17
C THR A 454 -26.53 -7.76 22.64
N ALA A 455 -25.68 -8.59 22.12
CA ALA A 455 -25.58 -8.87 20.67
C ALA A 455 -25.94 -10.33 20.40
N ASP A 456 -26.56 -10.54 19.25
CA ASP A 456 -26.86 -11.87 18.71
C ASP A 456 -26.14 -12.00 17.37
N LEU A 457 -25.12 -12.89 17.30
CA LEU A 457 -24.14 -12.95 16.22
C LEU A 457 -24.31 -14.22 15.36
N GLY A 458 -24.17 -14.05 14.04
CA GLY A 458 -24.19 -15.14 13.06
C GLY A 458 -23.32 -14.86 11.85
N HIS A 459 -23.33 -15.77 10.88
CA HIS A 459 -22.66 -15.54 9.62
C HIS A 459 -23.27 -14.35 8.87
N GLY A 460 -22.43 -13.50 8.28
CA GLY A 460 -22.83 -12.33 7.52
C GLY A 460 -23.13 -11.09 8.35
N ASP A 461 -23.08 -11.18 9.68
CA ASP A 461 -23.23 -9.99 10.52
C ASP A 461 -22.06 -9.02 10.34
N VAL A 462 -22.37 -7.73 10.22
CA VAL A 462 -21.40 -6.65 10.12
C VAL A 462 -20.89 -6.33 11.51
N LEU A 463 -19.59 -6.41 11.70
CA LEU A 463 -18.90 -6.05 12.94
C LEU A 463 -18.07 -4.77 12.82
N ILE A 464 -17.65 -4.40 11.61
CA ILE A 464 -16.96 -3.13 11.34
C ILE A 464 -17.66 -2.44 10.17
N ALA A 465 -18.01 -1.17 10.35
CA ALA A 465 -18.48 -0.29 9.31
C ALA A 465 -17.63 0.99 9.32
N ALA A 466 -16.78 1.16 8.31
CA ALA A 466 -15.80 2.23 8.31
C ALA A 466 -15.89 3.10 7.05
N ILE A 467 -16.15 4.39 7.24
CA ILE A 467 -15.90 5.40 6.21
C ILE A 467 -14.42 5.77 6.33
N THR A 468 -13.60 5.27 5.40
CA THR A 468 -12.14 5.41 5.46
C THR A 468 -11.61 6.40 4.44
N SER A 469 -10.42 6.95 4.72
CA SER A 469 -9.82 8.05 3.98
C SER A 469 -9.32 7.74 2.57
N CYS A 470 -9.08 6.46 2.22
CA CYS A 470 -8.20 6.13 1.09
C CYS A 470 -8.72 6.56 -0.29
N THR A 471 -9.98 6.24 -0.65
CA THR A 471 -10.48 6.43 -2.02
C THR A 471 -11.55 7.48 -2.11
N ASN A 472 -12.50 7.45 -1.20
CA ASN A 472 -13.78 8.12 -1.34
C ASN A 472 -13.89 9.45 -0.61
N THR A 473 -13.12 9.68 0.46
CA THR A 473 -13.29 10.90 1.29
C THR A 473 -12.79 12.17 0.60
N SER A 474 -11.95 12.04 -0.43
CA SER A 474 -11.58 13.16 -1.32
C SER A 474 -12.73 13.62 -2.23
N ASN A 475 -13.80 12.83 -2.29
CA ASN A 475 -14.97 13.15 -3.11
C ASN A 475 -16.13 13.66 -2.25
N PRO A 476 -16.38 14.99 -2.25
CA PRO A 476 -17.41 15.56 -1.42
C PRO A 476 -18.83 15.05 -1.70
N SER A 477 -19.12 14.66 -2.94
CA SER A 477 -20.46 14.22 -3.31
C SER A 477 -20.88 12.95 -2.58
N VAL A 478 -19.98 11.95 -2.46
CA VAL A 478 -20.26 10.70 -1.74
C VAL A 478 -20.24 10.89 -0.22
N MET A 479 -19.41 11.81 0.27
CA MET A 479 -19.36 12.12 1.71
C MET A 479 -20.63 12.85 2.19
N LEU A 480 -21.06 13.85 1.42
CA LEU A 480 -22.31 14.56 1.69
C LEU A 480 -23.52 13.65 1.53
N ALA A 481 -23.49 12.73 0.55
CA ALA A 481 -24.52 11.70 0.41
C ALA A 481 -24.59 10.78 1.63
N ALA A 482 -23.46 10.38 2.23
CA ALA A 482 -23.43 9.61 3.46
C ALA A 482 -24.05 10.38 4.64
N GLY A 483 -23.71 11.66 4.79
CA GLY A 483 -24.28 12.54 5.80
C GLY A 483 -25.78 12.76 5.64
N LEU A 484 -26.26 12.97 4.39
CA LEU A 484 -27.68 13.11 4.09
C LEU A 484 -28.46 11.80 4.35
N LEU A 485 -27.89 10.66 4.01
CA LEU A 485 -28.47 9.35 4.30
C LEU A 485 -28.56 9.13 5.81
N ALA A 486 -27.51 9.46 6.58
CA ALA A 486 -27.50 9.39 8.03
C ALA A 486 -28.60 10.27 8.63
N LYS A 487 -28.76 11.52 8.14
CA LYS A 487 -29.83 12.42 8.56
C LYS A 487 -31.21 11.79 8.34
N LYS A 488 -31.49 11.30 7.11
CA LYS A 488 -32.78 10.67 6.81
C LYS A 488 -33.03 9.43 7.64
N ALA A 489 -32.02 8.64 7.94
CA ALA A 489 -32.12 7.45 8.80
C ALA A 489 -32.47 7.82 10.24
N VAL A 490 -31.77 8.80 10.83
CA VAL A 490 -32.04 9.31 12.19
C VAL A 490 -33.42 9.94 12.27
N ASP A 491 -33.82 10.74 11.27
CA ASP A 491 -35.16 11.34 11.21
C ASP A 491 -36.27 10.27 11.20
N LYS A 492 -36.02 9.10 10.65
CA LYS A 492 -36.90 7.93 10.67
C LYS A 492 -36.80 7.09 11.96
N GLY A 493 -35.81 7.36 12.81
CA GLY A 493 -35.57 6.64 14.06
C GLY A 493 -34.79 5.35 13.93
N LEU A 494 -34.02 5.19 12.85
CA LEU A 494 -33.08 4.08 12.69
C LEU A 494 -31.82 4.30 13.55
N SER A 495 -31.22 3.21 14.00
CA SER A 495 -29.97 3.20 14.75
C SER A 495 -29.11 2.03 14.31
N VAL A 496 -27.79 2.16 14.45
CA VAL A 496 -26.84 1.10 14.17
C VAL A 496 -26.93 0.01 15.25
N LYS A 497 -26.68 -1.24 14.85
CA LYS A 497 -26.71 -2.37 15.77
C LYS A 497 -25.52 -2.33 16.73
N PRO A 498 -25.69 -2.72 18.01
CA PRO A 498 -24.66 -2.54 19.04
C PRO A 498 -23.36 -3.33 18.79
N GLN A 499 -23.39 -4.38 17.99
CA GLN A 499 -22.20 -5.16 17.62
C GLN A 499 -21.36 -4.50 16.54
N VAL A 500 -21.86 -3.46 15.87
CA VAL A 500 -21.15 -2.82 14.76
C VAL A 500 -20.24 -1.71 15.27
N LYS A 501 -18.95 -1.88 15.16
CA LYS A 501 -17.96 -0.82 15.39
C LYS A 501 -17.97 0.13 14.19
N THR A 502 -18.50 1.32 14.38
CA THR A 502 -18.54 2.36 13.33
C THR A 502 -17.38 3.34 13.49
N SER A 503 -16.88 3.88 12.38
CA SER A 503 -15.84 4.90 12.39
C SER A 503 -15.89 5.78 11.16
N LEU A 504 -15.48 7.04 11.33
CA LEU A 504 -15.24 8.00 10.26
C LEU A 504 -13.78 8.44 10.34
N GLY A 505 -12.97 7.99 9.36
CA GLY A 505 -11.58 8.42 9.19
C GLY A 505 -11.47 9.31 7.94
N PRO A 506 -11.66 10.62 8.04
CA PRO A 506 -11.59 11.51 6.88
C PRO A 506 -10.17 11.58 6.31
N GLY A 507 -10.06 11.80 5.00
CA GLY A 507 -8.76 11.95 4.34
C GLY A 507 -8.13 13.33 4.53
N SER A 508 -8.89 14.32 5.03
CA SER A 508 -8.36 15.62 5.46
C SER A 508 -9.32 16.32 6.42
N ARG A 509 -8.83 17.35 7.10
CA ARG A 509 -9.66 18.22 7.96
C ARG A 509 -10.76 18.93 7.18
N VAL A 510 -10.60 19.15 5.87
CA VAL A 510 -11.61 19.78 5.02
C VAL A 510 -12.92 18.99 5.03
N VAL A 511 -12.84 17.65 5.06
CA VAL A 511 -14.03 16.79 5.11
C VAL A 511 -14.84 17.04 6.37
N SER A 512 -14.19 17.11 7.52
CA SER A 512 -14.86 17.42 8.80
C SER A 512 -15.45 18.83 8.80
N ASP A 513 -14.75 19.82 8.22
CA ASP A 513 -15.21 21.21 8.14
C ASP A 513 -16.52 21.32 7.34
N TYR A 514 -16.60 20.74 6.13
CA TYR A 514 -17.83 20.86 5.35
C TYR A 514 -18.98 19.98 5.89
N LEU A 515 -18.70 18.84 6.52
CA LEU A 515 -19.75 18.07 7.22
C LEU A 515 -20.31 18.82 8.41
N ALA A 516 -19.48 19.57 9.14
CA ALA A 516 -19.92 20.46 10.22
C ALA A 516 -20.71 21.65 9.67
N LYS A 517 -20.21 22.35 8.65
CA LYS A 517 -20.89 23.51 8.02
C LYS A 517 -22.26 23.15 7.44
N THR A 518 -22.42 21.95 6.90
CA THR A 518 -23.70 21.48 6.39
C THR A 518 -24.62 20.93 7.45
N GLY A 519 -24.18 20.84 8.73
CA GLY A 519 -24.93 20.29 9.83
C GLY A 519 -25.17 18.77 9.71
N LEU A 520 -24.37 18.07 8.92
CA LEU A 520 -24.52 16.63 8.69
C LEU A 520 -23.72 15.77 9.67
N GLN A 521 -22.61 16.29 10.22
CA GLN A 521 -21.77 15.57 11.19
C GLN A 521 -22.58 15.05 12.42
N PRO A 522 -23.48 15.83 13.05
CA PRO A 522 -24.23 15.34 14.21
C PRO A 522 -25.12 14.11 13.94
N TYR A 523 -25.56 13.90 12.70
CA TYR A 523 -26.32 12.70 12.33
C TYR A 523 -25.43 11.48 12.11
N LEU A 524 -24.23 11.68 11.58
CA LEU A 524 -23.21 10.64 11.51
C LEU A 524 -22.78 10.23 12.92
N ASP A 525 -22.57 11.19 13.83
CA ASP A 525 -22.21 10.96 15.24
C ASP A 525 -23.29 10.15 15.97
N GLN A 526 -24.58 10.46 15.76
CA GLN A 526 -25.69 9.71 16.34
C GLN A 526 -25.74 8.25 15.87
N LEU A 527 -25.19 7.95 14.69
CA LEU A 527 -25.03 6.59 14.19
C LEU A 527 -23.68 5.96 14.57
N GLY A 528 -22.87 6.64 15.40
CA GLY A 528 -21.58 6.21 15.87
C GLY A 528 -20.43 6.43 14.89
N PHE A 529 -20.68 7.09 13.73
CA PHE A 529 -19.62 7.48 12.78
C PHE A 529 -18.93 8.77 13.24
N ASN A 530 -18.38 8.73 14.46
CA ASN A 530 -17.54 9.80 14.96
C ASN A 530 -16.20 9.82 14.23
N VAL A 531 -15.60 11.02 14.15
CA VAL A 531 -14.25 11.16 13.60
C VAL A 531 -13.26 10.48 14.56
N VAL A 532 -12.47 9.52 14.04
CA VAL A 532 -11.54 8.73 14.84
C VAL A 532 -10.08 9.10 14.60
N GLY A 533 -9.78 9.81 13.52
CA GLY A 533 -8.45 10.24 13.12
C GLY A 533 -8.45 10.70 11.67
N TYR A 534 -7.35 11.31 11.24
CA TYR A 534 -7.11 11.71 9.84
C TYR A 534 -5.93 10.92 9.30
N GLY A 535 -6.16 10.02 8.34
CA GLY A 535 -5.12 9.18 7.78
C GLY A 535 -5.58 7.77 7.43
N CYS A 536 -4.64 6.89 7.09
CA CYS A 536 -4.92 5.52 6.68
C CYS A 536 -5.24 4.65 7.91
N THR A 537 -6.52 4.50 8.23
CA THR A 537 -7.00 3.74 9.40
C THR A 537 -7.39 2.30 9.02
N THR A 538 -8.67 2.00 8.98
CA THR A 538 -9.22 0.66 8.75
C THR A 538 -8.70 -0.03 7.47
N CYS A 539 -8.48 0.71 6.39
CA CYS A 539 -8.01 0.14 5.12
C CYS A 539 -6.61 -0.48 5.19
N ILE A 540 -5.73 0.02 6.07
CA ILE A 540 -4.40 -0.56 6.30
C ILE A 540 -4.38 -1.61 7.41
N GLY A 541 -5.48 -1.84 8.10
CA GLY A 541 -5.55 -2.77 9.21
C GLY A 541 -5.44 -2.11 10.59
N ASN A 542 -5.52 -0.78 10.65
CA ASN A 542 -5.52 0.00 11.88
C ASN A 542 -6.96 0.20 12.41
N SER A 543 -7.82 -0.82 12.27
CA SER A 543 -9.20 -0.78 12.76
C SER A 543 -9.30 -0.77 14.29
N GLY A 544 -8.22 -1.09 14.97
CA GLY A 544 -8.21 -1.32 16.41
C GLY A 544 -9.01 -2.57 16.83
N PRO A 545 -9.11 -2.82 18.13
CA PRO A 545 -9.74 -4.02 18.67
C PRO A 545 -11.25 -4.06 18.46
N LEU A 546 -11.81 -5.25 18.34
CA LEU A 546 -13.25 -5.51 18.58
C LEU A 546 -13.51 -5.69 20.08
N ASP A 547 -14.80 -5.63 20.48
CA ASP A 547 -15.17 -6.04 21.83
C ASP A 547 -14.71 -7.49 22.07
N PRO A 548 -13.99 -7.77 23.20
CA PRO A 548 -13.40 -9.08 23.46
C PRO A 548 -14.42 -10.23 23.46
N LYS A 549 -15.68 -9.96 23.86
CA LYS A 549 -16.74 -10.97 23.87
C LYS A 549 -17.29 -11.24 22.47
N ILE A 550 -17.33 -10.24 21.62
CA ILE A 550 -17.67 -10.40 20.20
C ILE A 550 -16.58 -11.25 19.54
N GLU A 551 -15.31 -10.90 19.74
CA GLU A 551 -14.19 -11.60 19.12
C GLU A 551 -14.09 -13.05 19.60
N GLU A 552 -14.32 -13.31 20.90
CA GLU A 552 -14.39 -14.68 21.44
C GLU A 552 -15.48 -15.51 20.73
N VAL A 553 -16.67 -14.95 20.53
CA VAL A 553 -17.76 -15.66 19.86
C VAL A 553 -17.43 -15.93 18.40
N VAL A 554 -16.86 -14.94 17.69
CA VAL A 554 -16.49 -15.08 16.27
C VAL A 554 -15.44 -16.18 16.08
N THR A 555 -14.37 -16.15 16.86
CA THR A 555 -13.26 -17.11 16.75
C THR A 555 -13.64 -18.50 17.20
N LYS A 556 -14.30 -18.64 18.36
CA LYS A 556 -14.70 -19.93 18.93
C LYS A 556 -15.70 -20.69 18.05
N ASN A 557 -16.57 -19.98 17.36
CA ASN A 557 -17.63 -20.60 16.54
C ASN A 557 -17.31 -20.52 15.04
N ASP A 558 -16.11 -20.04 14.67
CA ASP A 558 -15.66 -19.88 13.27
C ASP A 558 -16.70 -19.14 12.41
N LEU A 559 -17.22 -18.02 12.96
CA LEU A 559 -18.19 -17.19 12.24
C LEU A 559 -17.55 -16.45 11.07
N ILE A 560 -18.24 -16.43 9.96
CA ILE A 560 -17.89 -15.58 8.83
C ILE A 560 -18.53 -14.21 9.06
N ALA A 561 -17.90 -13.44 9.92
CA ALA A 561 -18.26 -12.06 10.16
C ALA A 561 -17.82 -11.15 9.00
N ALA A 562 -18.53 -10.03 8.84
CA ALA A 562 -18.31 -9.10 7.74
C ALA A 562 -17.80 -7.74 8.21
N SER A 563 -17.02 -7.08 7.34
CA SER A 563 -16.78 -5.64 7.39
C SER A 563 -17.29 -4.96 6.13
N VAL A 564 -17.75 -3.73 6.26
CA VAL A 564 -18.13 -2.85 5.15
C VAL A 564 -17.30 -1.57 5.24
N LEU A 565 -16.61 -1.21 4.17
CA LEU A 565 -15.70 -0.06 4.20
C LEU A 565 -15.64 0.68 2.87
N SER A 566 -15.42 1.99 2.93
CA SER A 566 -15.25 2.84 1.75
C SER A 566 -13.78 2.94 1.30
N GLY A 567 -12.98 1.92 1.58
CA GLY A 567 -11.57 1.83 1.20
C GLY A 567 -11.34 1.29 -0.21
N ASN A 568 -10.11 0.85 -0.46
CA ASN A 568 -9.67 0.29 -1.74
C ASN A 568 -9.15 -1.15 -1.64
N ARG A 569 -8.96 -1.69 -0.44
CA ARG A 569 -8.44 -3.06 -0.20
C ARG A 569 -9.28 -3.77 0.86
N ASN A 570 -9.65 -5.00 0.56
CA ASN A 570 -10.54 -5.81 1.37
C ASN A 570 -10.08 -7.26 1.51
N PHE A 571 -8.78 -7.50 1.48
CA PHE A 571 -8.25 -8.86 1.66
C PHE A 571 -8.66 -9.44 3.01
N GLU A 572 -8.86 -10.74 3.08
CA GLU A 572 -9.19 -11.45 4.30
C GLU A 572 -8.18 -11.15 5.42
N ALA A 573 -8.64 -10.95 6.63
CA ALA A 573 -7.87 -10.50 7.79
C ALA A 573 -7.11 -9.16 7.64
N ARG A 574 -7.31 -8.37 6.55
CA ARG A 574 -6.68 -7.06 6.38
C ARG A 574 -7.34 -5.97 7.19
N VAL A 575 -8.62 -5.92 7.22
CA VAL A 575 -9.40 -4.95 7.95
C VAL A 575 -9.30 -5.23 9.45
N HIS A 576 -9.49 -6.48 9.81
CA HIS A 576 -9.32 -7.01 11.17
C HIS A 576 -9.03 -8.50 11.10
N GLN A 577 -8.17 -9.01 12.00
CA GLN A 577 -7.71 -10.41 12.00
C GLN A 577 -8.85 -11.44 12.05
N SER A 578 -9.89 -11.13 12.81
CA SER A 578 -11.01 -12.06 13.05
C SER A 578 -12.13 -11.92 12.01
N ILE A 579 -12.02 -11.00 11.03
CA ILE A 579 -13.04 -10.78 10.01
C ILE A 579 -12.59 -11.34 8.66
N LYS A 580 -13.38 -12.28 8.14
CA LYS A 580 -13.07 -13.02 6.92
C LYS A 580 -13.74 -12.45 5.67
N ALA A 581 -14.90 -11.80 5.80
CA ALA A 581 -15.65 -11.25 4.67
C ALA A 581 -15.61 -9.71 4.68
N ASN A 582 -14.90 -9.12 3.72
CA ASN A 582 -14.69 -7.67 3.68
C ASN A 582 -15.25 -7.11 2.37
N PHE A 583 -16.11 -6.08 2.45
CA PHE A 583 -16.77 -5.50 1.28
C PHE A 583 -16.42 -4.03 1.12
N LEU A 584 -15.92 -3.68 -0.07
CA LEU A 584 -15.75 -2.29 -0.50
C LEU A 584 -17.06 -1.74 -1.05
N MET A 585 -17.40 -0.53 -0.64
CA MET A 585 -18.62 0.14 -1.09
C MET A 585 -18.54 1.65 -0.88
N SER A 586 -19.48 2.38 -1.46
CA SER A 586 -19.56 3.83 -1.27
C SER A 586 -19.87 4.21 0.19
N PRO A 587 -19.43 5.39 0.66
CA PRO A 587 -19.72 5.88 1.99
C PRO A 587 -21.21 5.82 2.40
N PRO A 588 -22.20 6.21 1.56
CA PRO A 588 -23.60 6.04 1.91
C PRO A 588 -24.01 4.57 2.04
N LEU A 589 -23.47 3.66 1.27
CA LEU A 589 -23.73 2.23 1.44
C LEU A 589 -23.11 1.68 2.74
N VAL A 590 -21.94 2.17 3.17
CA VAL A 590 -21.37 1.81 4.47
C VAL A 590 -22.34 2.15 5.59
N VAL A 591 -22.93 3.34 5.58
CA VAL A 591 -23.96 3.73 6.57
C VAL A 591 -25.18 2.84 6.47
N ALA A 592 -25.67 2.54 5.27
CA ALA A 592 -26.83 1.67 5.06
C ALA A 592 -26.63 0.24 5.59
N PHE A 593 -25.46 -0.36 5.34
CA PHE A 593 -25.13 -1.70 5.83
C PHE A 593 -24.85 -1.72 7.34
N ALA A 594 -24.33 -0.64 7.92
CA ALA A 594 -24.21 -0.50 9.37
C ALA A 594 -25.59 -0.52 10.06
N LEU A 595 -26.58 0.17 9.48
CA LEU A 595 -27.97 0.18 9.95
C LEU A 595 -28.61 -1.21 9.82
N ALA A 596 -28.40 -1.89 8.69
CA ALA A 596 -28.89 -3.25 8.49
C ALA A 596 -28.21 -4.26 9.44
N GLY A 597 -26.94 -4.06 9.76
CA GLY A 597 -26.12 -4.89 10.65
C GLY A 597 -25.73 -6.23 10.04
N ARG A 598 -25.97 -6.48 8.73
CA ARG A 598 -25.67 -7.73 8.03
C ARG A 598 -25.48 -7.52 6.53
N VAL A 599 -24.73 -8.40 5.87
CA VAL A 599 -24.50 -8.35 4.41
C VAL A 599 -25.40 -9.32 3.64
N ASP A 600 -26.02 -10.29 4.29
CA ASP A 600 -26.97 -11.24 3.71
C ASP A 600 -28.39 -10.63 3.57
N ILE A 601 -28.46 -9.39 3.09
CA ILE A 601 -29.68 -8.61 2.86
C ILE A 601 -29.77 -8.17 1.41
N ASN A 602 -30.96 -8.23 0.83
CA ASN A 602 -31.26 -7.61 -0.45
C ASN A 602 -31.71 -6.17 -0.24
N MET A 603 -30.80 -5.21 -0.37
CA MET A 603 -31.07 -3.78 -0.14
C MET A 603 -32.17 -3.17 -1.01
N ALA A 604 -32.50 -3.81 -2.15
CA ALA A 604 -33.55 -3.33 -3.03
C ALA A 604 -34.94 -3.81 -2.61
N LYS A 605 -35.03 -4.91 -1.85
CA LYS A 605 -36.32 -5.59 -1.57
C LYS A 605 -36.62 -5.75 -0.07
N GLU A 606 -35.61 -5.79 0.77
CA GLU A 606 -35.75 -6.05 2.21
C GLU A 606 -35.60 -4.75 3.00
N PRO A 607 -36.34 -4.60 4.12
CA PRO A 607 -36.22 -3.43 4.98
C PRO A 607 -34.86 -3.44 5.71
N ILE A 608 -34.24 -2.26 5.81
CA ILE A 608 -33.03 -2.04 6.59
C ILE A 608 -33.31 -2.10 8.09
N GLY A 609 -34.50 -1.66 8.50
CA GLY A 609 -34.94 -1.63 9.87
C GLY A 609 -36.40 -1.15 10.02
N LYS A 610 -36.79 -0.92 11.24
CA LYS A 610 -38.11 -0.35 11.55
C LYS A 610 -37.95 1.09 12.03
N GLY A 611 -38.77 1.96 11.46
CA GLY A 611 -38.86 3.36 11.86
C GLY A 611 -39.50 3.54 13.23
N LYS A 612 -39.46 4.77 13.76
CA LYS A 612 -40.10 5.14 15.04
C LYS A 612 -41.63 4.94 15.07
N ASP A 613 -42.24 4.85 13.90
CA ASP A 613 -43.67 4.53 13.72
C ASP A 613 -43.93 3.01 13.59
N GLY A 614 -42.93 2.18 13.77
CA GLY A 614 -42.97 0.72 13.66
C GLY A 614 -43.03 0.17 12.23
N LYS A 615 -43.06 1.05 11.22
CA LYS A 615 -43.08 0.62 9.80
C LYS A 615 -41.71 0.24 9.31
N ASP A 616 -41.69 -0.61 8.31
CA ASP A 616 -40.47 -1.00 7.62
C ASP A 616 -39.88 0.18 6.82
N VAL A 617 -38.57 0.38 6.96
CA VAL A 617 -37.80 1.41 6.24
C VAL A 617 -36.86 0.72 5.27
N TYR A 618 -36.91 1.12 4.00
CA TYR A 618 -36.11 0.58 2.89
C TYR A 618 -35.01 1.56 2.49
N LEU A 619 -33.97 1.06 1.81
CA LEU A 619 -32.87 1.89 1.30
C LEU A 619 -33.36 3.09 0.48
N LYS A 620 -34.31 2.88 -0.42
CA LYS A 620 -34.93 3.93 -1.25
C LYS A 620 -35.55 5.07 -0.45
N ASP A 621 -35.99 4.82 0.79
CA ASP A 621 -36.67 5.81 1.64
C ASP A 621 -35.70 6.78 2.29
N ILE A 622 -34.41 6.41 2.34
CA ILE A 622 -33.35 7.20 2.96
C ILE A 622 -32.22 7.58 1.97
N TRP A 623 -32.22 7.05 0.74
CA TRP A 623 -31.22 7.40 -0.25
C TRP A 623 -31.38 8.87 -0.68
N PRO A 624 -30.28 9.68 -0.66
CA PRO A 624 -30.38 11.09 -1.06
C PRO A 624 -30.44 11.21 -2.59
N SER A 625 -31.22 12.18 -3.06
CA SER A 625 -31.26 12.54 -4.47
C SER A 625 -30.07 13.39 -4.89
N SER A 626 -29.72 13.41 -6.17
CA SER A 626 -28.68 14.27 -6.72
C SER A 626 -28.96 15.77 -6.45
N LYS A 627 -30.23 16.17 -6.40
CA LYS A 627 -30.61 17.54 -6.06
C LYS A 627 -30.28 17.90 -4.61
N GLU A 628 -30.52 17.00 -3.66
CA GLU A 628 -30.17 17.21 -2.25
C GLU A 628 -28.66 17.34 -2.07
N ILE A 629 -27.88 16.49 -2.75
CA ILE A 629 -26.41 16.55 -2.73
C ILE A 629 -25.94 17.87 -3.32
N SER A 630 -26.43 18.27 -4.48
CA SER A 630 -26.06 19.51 -5.17
C SER A 630 -26.36 20.75 -4.33
N ALA A 631 -27.41 20.72 -3.50
CA ALA A 631 -27.78 21.83 -2.65
C ALA A 631 -26.74 22.12 -1.53
N VAL A 632 -25.93 21.14 -1.15
CA VAL A 632 -24.94 21.27 -0.07
C VAL A 632 -23.49 21.22 -0.56
N ILE A 633 -23.26 20.89 -1.81
CA ILE A 633 -21.90 20.68 -2.38
C ILE A 633 -21.00 21.93 -2.29
N SER A 634 -21.59 23.13 -2.34
CA SER A 634 -20.86 24.39 -2.26
C SER A 634 -20.07 24.57 -0.97
N ALA A 635 -20.49 23.93 0.12
CA ALA A 635 -19.75 23.95 1.39
C ALA A 635 -18.38 23.27 1.30
N ALA A 636 -18.21 22.33 0.36
CA ALA A 636 -16.98 21.58 0.14
C ALA A 636 -16.03 22.23 -0.90
N THR A 637 -16.47 23.34 -1.56
CA THR A 637 -15.69 24.04 -2.61
C THR A 637 -15.28 25.44 -2.18
N ASP A 638 -15.23 25.70 -0.88
CA ASP A 638 -14.87 27.01 -0.29
C ASP A 638 -13.34 27.16 -0.19
N ALA A 639 -12.74 27.90 -1.11
CA ALA A 639 -11.30 28.18 -1.15
C ALA A 639 -10.75 28.80 0.16
N ALA A 640 -11.56 29.54 0.90
CA ALA A 640 -11.15 30.12 2.18
C ALA A 640 -10.92 29.03 3.24
N THR A 641 -11.74 27.99 3.24
CA THR A 641 -11.57 26.84 4.12
C THR A 641 -10.25 26.12 3.84
N TYR A 642 -9.94 25.83 2.58
CA TYR A 642 -8.67 25.19 2.22
C TYR A 642 -7.47 26.03 2.62
N LYS A 643 -7.49 27.34 2.32
CA LYS A 643 -6.42 28.26 2.72
C LYS A 643 -6.24 28.27 4.24
N ARG A 644 -7.31 28.35 5.01
CA ARG A 644 -7.26 28.39 6.48
C ARG A 644 -6.66 27.10 7.04
N LEU A 645 -7.15 25.95 6.59
CA LEU A 645 -6.76 24.64 7.14
C LEU A 645 -5.35 24.20 6.73
N TYR A 646 -4.82 24.74 5.63
CA TYR A 646 -3.49 24.40 5.12
C TYR A 646 -2.45 25.51 5.30
N SER A 647 -2.82 26.70 5.79
CA SER A 647 -1.89 27.84 5.97
C SER A 647 -0.87 27.60 7.07
N ASP A 648 -1.25 26.88 8.11
CA ASP A 648 -0.39 26.61 9.26
C ASP A 648 -0.71 25.24 9.88
N PHE A 649 0.14 24.26 9.62
CA PHE A 649 0.01 22.92 10.18
C PHE A 649 0.36 22.83 11.67
N THR A 650 1.12 23.80 12.18
CA THR A 650 1.73 23.72 13.50
C THR A 650 0.91 24.41 14.57
N SER A 651 0.34 25.58 14.29
CA SER A 651 -0.43 26.33 15.29
C SER A 651 -1.65 25.56 15.82
N GLU A 652 -2.25 24.70 15.01
CA GLU A 652 -3.43 23.90 15.36
C GLU A 652 -3.07 22.46 15.86
N ASN A 653 -1.80 22.18 16.13
CA ASN A 653 -1.34 20.88 16.59
C ASN A 653 -0.43 20.98 17.83
N PRO A 654 -1.01 21.23 19.02
CA PRO A 654 -0.22 21.43 20.25
C PRO A 654 0.64 20.17 20.59
N LEU A 655 0.12 18.97 20.38
CA LEU A 655 0.86 17.74 20.64
C LEU A 655 2.13 17.63 19.79
N TRP A 656 2.07 18.08 18.52
CA TRP A 656 3.25 18.16 17.67
C TRP A 656 4.25 19.21 18.18
N ASN A 657 3.76 20.36 18.61
CA ASN A 657 4.62 21.44 19.07
C ASN A 657 5.39 21.10 20.36
N GLU A 658 4.79 20.31 21.25
CA GLU A 658 5.40 19.82 22.48
C GLU A 658 6.53 18.79 22.26
N ILE A 659 6.67 18.22 21.06
CA ILE A 659 7.75 17.30 20.75
C ILE A 659 9.06 18.08 20.62
N PRO A 660 10.10 17.76 21.43
CA PRO A 660 11.40 18.41 21.30
C PRO A 660 12.07 18.05 19.98
N ALA A 661 12.78 18.99 19.38
CA ALA A 661 13.59 18.78 18.19
C ALA A 661 15.07 18.81 18.58
N SER A 662 15.84 17.82 18.13
CA SER A 662 17.30 17.91 18.14
C SER A 662 17.75 18.77 16.96
N THR A 663 18.91 19.41 17.14
CA THR A 663 19.53 20.32 16.15
C THR A 663 20.84 19.71 15.65
N GLY A 664 21.29 20.15 14.48
CA GLY A 664 22.57 19.73 13.89
C GLY A 664 22.41 19.03 12.53
N ASP A 665 23.48 19.06 11.74
CA ASP A 665 23.49 18.48 10.39
C ASP A 665 23.61 16.94 10.39
N VAL A 666 24.09 16.35 11.49
CA VAL A 666 24.25 14.92 11.72
C VAL A 666 23.35 14.51 12.87
N TYR A 667 22.61 13.42 12.71
CA TYR A 667 21.74 12.90 13.76
C TYR A 667 22.58 12.26 14.89
N GLU A 668 22.20 12.54 16.13
CA GLU A 668 22.79 11.91 17.32
C GLU A 668 22.04 10.59 17.58
N TRP A 669 22.67 9.48 17.23
CA TRP A 669 22.08 8.15 17.38
C TRP A 669 22.02 7.74 18.85
N ASP A 670 20.83 7.36 19.30
CA ASP A 670 20.60 6.78 20.63
C ASP A 670 20.56 5.24 20.53
N GLU A 671 21.59 4.58 21.00
CA GLU A 671 21.67 3.10 20.99
C GLU A 671 20.58 2.42 21.84
N SER A 672 19.97 3.15 22.77
CA SER A 672 18.87 2.63 23.59
C SER A 672 17.53 2.69 22.86
N SER A 673 17.42 3.50 21.81
CA SER A 673 16.17 3.69 21.05
C SER A 673 15.70 2.37 20.42
N THR A 674 14.43 2.06 20.61
CA THR A 674 13.81 0.89 20.00
C THR A 674 13.01 1.24 18.72
N TYR A 675 13.07 2.52 18.28
CA TYR A 675 12.41 3.03 17.08
C TYR A 675 13.36 3.49 15.97
N ILE A 676 14.48 4.16 16.34
CA ILE A 676 15.42 4.75 15.40
C ILE A 676 16.82 4.26 15.73
N GLN A 677 17.48 3.64 14.75
CA GLN A 677 18.85 3.12 14.89
C GLN A 677 19.64 3.40 13.61
N GLU A 678 20.96 3.60 13.75
CA GLU A 678 21.85 3.70 12.57
C GLU A 678 21.89 2.33 11.88
N PRO A 679 21.49 2.24 10.59
CA PRO A 679 21.51 0.96 9.87
C PRO A 679 22.93 0.61 9.43
N PRO A 680 23.28 -0.68 9.34
CA PRO A 680 24.66 -1.12 9.11
C PRO A 680 25.12 -1.01 7.62
N PHE A 681 24.30 -0.43 6.76
CA PHE A 681 24.57 -0.40 5.30
C PHE A 681 25.83 0.38 4.90
N PHE A 682 26.32 1.26 5.79
CA PHE A 682 27.48 2.12 5.54
C PHE A 682 28.63 1.91 6.54
N GLU A 683 28.58 0.88 7.41
CA GLU A 683 29.63 0.64 8.40
C GLU A 683 31.00 0.37 7.78
N GLU A 684 31.03 -0.42 6.70
CA GLU A 684 32.26 -0.75 5.94
C GLU A 684 32.39 0.10 4.67
N PHE A 685 31.79 1.29 4.63
CA PHE A 685 31.80 2.12 3.45
C PHE A 685 33.22 2.60 3.10
N GLY A 686 33.61 2.35 1.85
CA GLY A 686 34.85 2.84 1.24
C GLY A 686 34.62 3.34 -0.17
N MET A 687 35.59 4.13 -0.69
CA MET A 687 35.49 4.73 -2.03
C MET A 687 35.66 3.72 -3.17
N LYS A 688 36.24 2.53 -2.93
CA LYS A 688 36.35 1.49 -3.95
C LYS A 688 35.06 0.69 -4.04
N SER A 689 34.60 0.44 -5.27
CA SER A 689 33.54 -0.53 -5.53
C SER A 689 34.01 -1.96 -5.27
N GLY A 690 33.07 -2.85 -4.98
CA GLY A 690 33.31 -4.28 -4.92
C GLY A 690 33.60 -4.89 -6.30
N VAL A 691 33.88 -6.19 -6.29
CA VAL A 691 34.02 -7.00 -7.51
C VAL A 691 32.84 -7.98 -7.52
N ILE A 692 32.18 -8.09 -8.66
CA ILE A 692 31.15 -9.11 -8.87
C ILE A 692 31.85 -10.45 -9.01
N ALA A 693 31.55 -11.39 -8.12
CA ALA A 693 32.14 -12.71 -8.06
C ALA A 693 31.08 -13.80 -7.97
N ASP A 694 31.44 -15.00 -8.37
CA ASP A 694 30.62 -16.19 -8.20
C ASP A 694 30.29 -16.41 -6.72
N ILE A 695 29.13 -16.99 -6.44
CA ILE A 695 28.70 -17.36 -5.09
C ILE A 695 28.92 -18.85 -4.92
N HIS A 696 29.54 -19.27 -3.82
CA HIS A 696 29.88 -20.67 -3.58
C HIS A 696 29.37 -21.15 -2.23
N GLY A 697 28.88 -22.39 -2.17
CA GLY A 697 28.49 -23.07 -0.95
C GLY A 697 27.32 -22.47 -0.22
N ALA A 698 26.46 -21.73 -0.90
CA ALA A 698 25.33 -21.08 -0.27
C ALA A 698 24.28 -22.11 0.22
N ARG A 699 23.71 -21.85 1.42
CA ARG A 699 22.63 -22.64 1.99
C ARG A 699 21.27 -22.00 1.76
N PRO A 700 20.20 -22.77 1.54
CA PRO A 700 18.86 -22.21 1.46
C PRO A 700 18.36 -21.81 2.86
N LEU A 701 17.99 -20.54 2.99
CA LEU A 701 17.36 -20.02 4.21
C LEU A 701 15.86 -20.35 4.22
N GLY A 702 15.25 -20.43 3.04
CA GLY A 702 13.86 -20.80 2.85
C GLY A 702 13.57 -21.21 1.43
N ILE A 703 12.64 -22.15 1.27
CA ILE A 703 12.06 -22.56 -0.01
C ILE A 703 10.56 -22.26 0.08
N PHE A 704 10.11 -21.29 -0.71
CA PHE A 704 8.75 -20.78 -0.64
C PHE A 704 7.96 -21.12 -1.92
N GLY A 705 6.64 -21.18 -1.80
CA GLY A 705 5.72 -21.34 -2.93
C GLY A 705 5.52 -20.06 -3.75
N ASP A 706 4.44 -20.04 -4.52
CA ASP A 706 4.06 -18.91 -5.37
C ASP A 706 3.46 -17.76 -4.54
N SER A 707 3.45 -16.56 -5.14
CA SER A 707 2.79 -15.34 -4.62
C SER A 707 3.20 -14.94 -3.19
N VAL A 708 4.47 -15.15 -2.83
CA VAL A 708 5.03 -14.65 -1.58
C VAL A 708 5.05 -13.13 -1.61
N THR A 709 4.20 -12.50 -0.81
CA THR A 709 4.05 -11.04 -0.81
C THR A 709 5.15 -10.35 -0.01
N THR A 710 5.30 -9.05 -0.22
CA THR A 710 6.16 -8.22 0.63
C THR A 710 5.73 -8.21 2.09
N ASP A 711 4.43 -8.47 2.39
CA ASP A 711 3.91 -8.66 3.76
C ASP A 711 4.42 -9.95 4.41
N HIS A 712 4.66 -11.01 3.63
CA HIS A 712 5.26 -12.25 4.13
C HIS A 712 6.74 -12.07 4.42
N ILE A 713 7.44 -11.32 3.56
CA ILE A 713 8.87 -11.09 3.69
C ILE A 713 9.14 -10.08 4.81
N SER A 714 8.42 -8.96 4.83
CA SER A 714 8.57 -7.89 5.81
C SER A 714 7.21 -7.44 6.34
N PRO A 715 6.73 -8.00 7.45
CA PRO A 715 5.45 -7.66 8.02
C PRO A 715 5.36 -6.19 8.47
N ALA A 716 4.15 -5.65 8.48
CA ALA A 716 3.86 -4.29 8.97
C ALA A 716 3.02 -4.31 10.26
N GLY A 717 2.34 -5.41 10.53
CA GLY A 717 1.43 -5.56 11.66
C GLY A 717 2.13 -5.73 13.01
N SER A 718 1.38 -6.20 14.00
CA SER A 718 1.83 -6.35 15.39
C SER A 718 2.99 -7.34 15.54
N ILE A 719 3.78 -7.14 16.60
CA ILE A 719 4.99 -7.92 16.91
C ILE A 719 4.65 -8.95 17.97
N LYS A 720 4.91 -10.23 17.68
CA LYS A 720 4.72 -11.33 18.65
C LYS A 720 5.72 -11.25 19.80
N ALA A 721 5.25 -11.36 21.04
CA ALA A 721 6.13 -11.42 22.23
C ALA A 721 7.13 -12.59 22.15
N THR A 722 6.70 -13.73 21.59
CA THR A 722 7.52 -14.93 21.42
C THR A 722 8.45 -14.90 20.22
N SER A 723 8.25 -13.96 19.27
CA SER A 723 9.09 -13.81 18.09
C SER A 723 10.49 -13.29 18.44
N PRO A 724 11.49 -13.46 17.56
CA PRO A 724 12.80 -12.85 17.75
C PRO A 724 12.75 -11.34 18.01
N ALA A 725 11.87 -10.62 17.29
CA ALA A 725 11.68 -9.17 17.48
C ALA A 725 11.03 -8.85 18.85
N GLY A 726 9.99 -9.60 19.24
CA GLY A 726 9.35 -9.41 20.54
C GLY A 726 10.30 -9.69 21.71
N LYS A 727 11.05 -10.78 21.64
CA LYS A 727 12.09 -11.09 22.63
C LYS A 727 13.15 -9.96 22.72
N TYR A 728 13.58 -9.43 21.58
CA TYR A 728 14.49 -8.29 21.54
C TYR A 728 13.88 -7.07 22.25
N LEU A 729 12.64 -6.71 21.97
CA LEU A 729 11.97 -5.57 22.61
C LEU A 729 11.85 -5.77 24.14
N ILE A 730 11.49 -6.97 24.59
CA ILE A 730 11.43 -7.31 26.01
C ILE A 730 12.82 -7.12 26.68
N THR A 731 13.89 -7.59 26.03
CA THR A 731 15.27 -7.41 26.56
C THR A 731 15.69 -5.94 26.62
N ARG A 732 15.04 -5.07 25.84
CA ARG A 732 15.22 -3.62 25.87
C ARG A 732 14.28 -2.91 26.84
N GLY A 733 13.49 -3.65 27.63
CA GLY A 733 12.58 -3.10 28.63
C GLY A 733 11.27 -2.54 28.07
N VAL A 734 10.92 -2.87 26.83
CA VAL A 734 9.63 -2.46 26.23
C VAL A 734 8.54 -3.40 26.71
N ASP A 735 7.47 -2.85 27.29
CA ASP A 735 6.29 -3.63 27.65
C ASP A 735 5.58 -4.16 26.40
N VAL A 736 4.95 -5.34 26.52
CA VAL A 736 4.26 -5.98 25.38
C VAL A 736 3.17 -5.08 24.81
N ASN A 737 2.48 -4.32 25.66
CA ASN A 737 1.44 -3.37 25.24
C ASN A 737 2.00 -2.17 24.46
N ASP A 738 3.31 -1.89 24.60
CA ASP A 738 4.02 -0.80 23.94
C ASP A 738 4.83 -1.26 22.72
N PHE A 739 4.66 -2.51 22.29
CA PHE A 739 5.39 -3.03 21.12
C PHE A 739 5.08 -2.25 19.87
N ASN A 740 3.87 -1.73 19.75
CA ASN A 740 3.38 -1.11 18.53
C ASN A 740 3.47 -2.12 17.36
N SER A 741 3.77 -1.69 16.15
CA SER A 741 3.82 -2.56 14.97
C SER A 741 5.22 -2.58 14.33
N TYR A 742 5.49 -3.57 13.48
CA TYR A 742 6.66 -3.56 12.61
C TYR A 742 6.69 -2.30 11.72
N GLY A 743 5.53 -1.85 11.25
CA GLY A 743 5.41 -0.63 10.44
C GLY A 743 5.97 0.61 11.15
N SER A 744 5.60 0.80 12.42
CA SER A 744 6.08 1.93 13.23
C SER A 744 7.56 1.83 13.62
N ARG A 745 8.16 0.64 13.58
CA ARG A 745 9.56 0.39 13.96
C ARG A 745 10.52 0.21 12.78
N ARG A 746 10.09 0.56 11.57
CA ARG A 746 10.92 0.45 10.36
C ARG A 746 12.19 1.30 10.37
N GLY A 747 12.30 2.28 11.25
CA GLY A 747 13.54 3.03 11.52
C GLY A 747 14.57 2.26 12.36
N ASN A 748 14.27 1.03 12.76
CA ASN A 748 15.16 0.19 13.58
C ASN A 748 15.47 -1.13 12.86
N ASP A 749 16.66 -1.22 12.28
CA ASP A 749 17.15 -2.39 11.55
C ASP A 749 17.15 -3.66 12.40
N ARG A 750 17.43 -3.54 13.73
CA ARG A 750 17.50 -4.67 14.65
C ARG A 750 16.12 -5.34 14.84
N VAL A 751 15.06 -4.54 14.90
CA VAL A 751 13.68 -5.06 14.94
C VAL A 751 13.30 -5.64 13.60
N MET A 752 13.58 -4.91 12.50
CA MET A 752 13.15 -5.29 11.16
C MET A 752 13.86 -6.53 10.62
N THR A 753 15.15 -6.72 10.89
CA THR A 753 15.88 -7.93 10.52
C THR A 753 15.28 -9.16 11.22
N ARG A 754 14.92 -9.02 12.52
CA ARG A 754 14.24 -10.08 13.29
C ARG A 754 12.82 -10.34 12.80
N GLY A 755 12.18 -9.35 12.19
CA GLY A 755 10.85 -9.44 11.57
C GLY A 755 10.85 -9.98 10.15
N THR A 756 12.03 -10.06 9.50
CA THR A 756 12.10 -10.54 8.12
C THR A 756 11.77 -12.03 8.05
N PHE A 757 10.82 -12.39 7.21
CA PHE A 757 10.18 -13.71 7.13
C PHE A 757 9.48 -14.18 8.42
N ALA A 758 9.19 -13.29 9.36
CA ALA A 758 8.51 -13.63 10.60
C ALA A 758 6.97 -13.61 10.49
N ASN A 759 6.43 -13.51 9.28
CA ASN A 759 4.99 -13.56 9.06
C ASN A 759 4.44 -14.91 9.55
N VAL A 760 3.36 -14.88 10.33
CA VAL A 760 2.76 -16.05 10.97
C VAL A 760 2.15 -17.06 9.99
N ARG A 761 1.93 -16.65 8.75
CA ARG A 761 1.31 -17.48 7.71
C ARG A 761 2.28 -17.92 6.62
N ILE A 762 3.53 -17.47 6.66
CA ILE A 762 4.51 -17.89 5.66
C ILE A 762 4.72 -19.41 5.75
N LYS A 763 4.75 -20.07 4.60
CA LYS A 763 4.96 -21.53 4.50
C LYS A 763 6.33 -21.81 3.88
N ASN A 764 7.23 -22.37 4.68
CA ASN A 764 8.54 -22.80 4.21
C ASN A 764 8.52 -24.30 3.90
N LEU A 765 8.77 -24.65 2.66
CA LEU A 765 8.74 -26.05 2.19
C LEU A 765 9.85 -26.91 2.80
N MET A 766 10.87 -26.32 3.42
CA MET A 766 11.88 -27.01 4.20
C MET A 766 11.31 -27.60 5.52
N VAL A 767 10.18 -27.08 6.00
CA VAL A 767 9.45 -27.55 7.20
C VAL A 767 7.98 -27.78 6.87
N PRO A 768 7.68 -28.84 6.10
CA PRO A 768 6.32 -29.11 5.62
C PRO A 768 5.30 -29.22 6.77
N GLY A 769 4.14 -28.60 6.59
CA GLY A 769 3.05 -28.63 7.57
C GLY A 769 3.19 -27.64 8.73
N VAL A 770 4.22 -26.79 8.71
CA VAL A 770 4.43 -25.72 9.71
C VAL A 770 4.22 -24.37 9.03
N GLU A 771 3.40 -23.52 9.63
CA GLU A 771 3.25 -22.11 9.26
C GLU A 771 4.09 -21.22 10.18
N GLY A 772 4.50 -20.05 9.66
CA GLY A 772 5.28 -19.06 10.40
C GLY A 772 6.75 -19.02 9.98
N GLY A 773 7.47 -18.09 10.59
CA GLY A 773 8.87 -17.77 10.26
C GLY A 773 9.87 -18.81 10.78
N VAL A 774 9.72 -20.06 10.40
CA VAL A 774 10.58 -21.17 10.80
C VAL A 774 11.28 -21.80 9.61
N THR A 775 12.46 -22.38 9.85
CA THR A 775 13.25 -23.10 8.87
C THR A 775 14.03 -24.24 9.53
N LYS A 776 14.76 -25.00 8.72
CA LYS A 776 15.77 -25.95 9.20
C LYS A 776 17.16 -25.41 8.95
N HIS A 777 17.99 -25.46 9.97
CA HIS A 777 19.42 -25.23 9.84
C HIS A 777 20.11 -26.53 9.40
N TYR A 778 21.05 -26.48 8.46
CA TYR A 778 21.83 -27.61 8.01
C TYR A 778 23.33 -27.34 8.20
N PRO A 779 24.10 -28.38 8.58
CA PRO A 779 23.78 -29.82 8.44
C PRO A 779 23.07 -30.47 9.63
N ASP A 780 22.85 -29.80 10.74
CA ASP A 780 22.32 -30.41 11.95
C ASP A 780 20.80 -30.73 11.90
N GLY A 781 20.06 -30.12 10.97
CA GLY A 781 18.62 -30.34 10.77
C GLY A 781 17.74 -29.71 11.86
N GLU A 782 18.29 -28.82 12.69
CA GLU A 782 17.57 -28.14 13.76
C GLU A 782 16.48 -27.22 13.20
N GLN A 783 15.24 -27.36 13.70
CA GLN A 783 14.14 -26.48 13.32
C GLN A 783 14.10 -25.29 14.28
N ILE A 784 14.38 -24.12 13.75
CA ILE A 784 14.46 -22.85 14.49
C ILE A 784 13.84 -21.70 13.69
N SER A 785 13.77 -20.52 14.29
CA SER A 785 13.30 -19.34 13.55
C SER A 785 14.22 -19.02 12.36
N ILE A 786 13.65 -18.44 11.29
CA ILE A 786 14.45 -18.03 10.11
C ILE A 786 15.55 -17.05 10.55
N TYR A 787 15.25 -16.12 11.48
CA TYR A 787 16.24 -15.20 12.01
C TYR A 787 17.38 -15.93 12.73
N ASP A 788 17.07 -16.85 13.65
CA ASP A 788 18.11 -17.56 14.41
C ASP A 788 18.97 -18.43 13.50
N ALA A 789 18.36 -19.09 12.50
CA ALA A 789 19.10 -19.84 11.48
C ALA A 789 20.04 -18.93 10.67
N ALA A 790 19.55 -17.77 10.24
CA ALA A 790 20.37 -16.80 9.49
C ALA A 790 21.56 -16.32 10.31
N MET A 791 21.36 -16.00 11.60
CA MET A 791 22.46 -15.59 12.49
C MET A 791 23.48 -16.70 12.71
N LYS A 792 23.02 -17.96 12.80
CA LYS A 792 23.89 -19.13 12.94
C LYS A 792 24.75 -19.31 11.67
N TYR A 793 24.15 -19.29 10.49
CA TYR A 793 24.89 -19.34 9.22
C TYR A 793 25.87 -18.18 9.03
N GLN A 794 25.48 -16.96 9.46
CA GLN A 794 26.41 -15.83 9.38
C GLN A 794 27.63 -16.02 10.30
N SER A 795 27.44 -16.56 11.50
CA SER A 795 28.55 -16.88 12.40
C SER A 795 29.47 -17.98 11.84
N GLU A 796 28.95 -18.85 10.99
CA GLU A 796 29.68 -19.89 10.25
C GLU A 796 30.36 -19.37 8.96
N GLY A 797 30.08 -18.11 8.57
CA GLY A 797 30.55 -17.52 7.29
C GLY A 797 29.87 -18.11 6.05
N THR A 798 28.71 -18.75 6.20
CA THR A 798 27.97 -19.43 5.14
C THR A 798 27.06 -18.44 4.41
N PRO A 799 27.20 -18.22 3.08
CA PRO A 799 26.27 -17.40 2.32
C PRO A 799 24.90 -18.08 2.19
N LEU A 800 23.86 -17.29 2.01
CA LEU A 800 22.49 -17.78 1.97
C LEU A 800 21.81 -17.48 0.63
N VAL A 801 20.87 -18.36 0.27
CA VAL A 801 19.93 -18.16 -0.84
C VAL A 801 18.50 -18.36 -0.37
N VAL A 802 17.57 -17.72 -1.06
CA VAL A 802 16.13 -17.97 -0.93
C VAL A 802 15.64 -18.52 -2.26
N VAL A 803 14.84 -19.57 -2.20
CA VAL A 803 14.16 -20.14 -3.39
C VAL A 803 12.68 -19.86 -3.29
N ALA A 804 12.04 -19.44 -4.39
CA ALA A 804 10.63 -19.08 -4.40
C ALA A 804 9.93 -19.47 -5.71
N GLY A 805 8.61 -19.43 -5.68
CA GLY A 805 7.74 -19.69 -6.83
C GLY A 805 7.50 -18.45 -7.70
N GLN A 806 6.28 -18.35 -8.23
CA GLN A 806 5.85 -17.25 -9.10
C GLN A 806 5.53 -15.99 -8.29
N GLU A 807 5.65 -14.82 -8.94
CA GLU A 807 5.26 -13.51 -8.41
C GLU A 807 5.89 -13.16 -7.05
N TYR A 808 7.15 -13.54 -6.83
CA TYR A 808 7.85 -13.27 -5.59
C TYR A 808 7.96 -11.77 -5.33
N GLY A 809 7.50 -11.34 -4.14
CA GLY A 809 7.53 -9.95 -3.71
C GLY A 809 6.32 -9.12 -4.16
N THR A 810 5.23 -9.74 -4.59
CA THR A 810 3.98 -9.04 -4.93
C THR A 810 3.41 -8.29 -3.72
N GLY A 811 2.59 -7.26 -3.96
CA GLY A 811 1.94 -6.46 -2.91
C GLY A 811 2.49 -5.05 -2.75
N SER A 812 2.53 -4.53 -1.52
CA SER A 812 2.98 -3.16 -1.23
C SER A 812 4.47 -2.98 -1.51
N SER A 813 4.86 -1.79 -1.97
CA SER A 813 6.27 -1.43 -2.13
C SER A 813 6.94 -1.36 -0.75
N ARG A 814 7.78 -2.35 -0.42
CA ARG A 814 8.50 -2.40 0.86
C ARG A 814 9.98 -2.65 0.63
N ASP A 815 10.76 -1.62 0.85
CA ASP A 815 12.23 -1.68 0.84
C ASP A 815 12.78 -2.66 1.88
N TRP A 816 12.15 -2.74 3.06
CA TRP A 816 12.52 -3.69 4.11
C TRP A 816 12.40 -5.16 3.70
N ALA A 817 11.60 -5.48 2.68
CA ALA A 817 11.61 -6.84 2.12
C ALA A 817 12.96 -7.19 1.46
N ALA A 818 13.68 -6.20 0.91
CA ALA A 818 15.03 -6.38 0.37
C ALA A 818 16.12 -6.08 1.42
N LYS A 819 15.96 -5.01 2.22
CA LYS A 819 16.90 -4.65 3.30
C LYS A 819 17.06 -5.78 4.30
N GLY A 820 15.96 -6.32 4.81
CA GLY A 820 15.96 -7.43 5.75
C GLY A 820 16.54 -8.71 5.14
N THR A 821 16.21 -9.01 3.90
CA THR A 821 16.77 -10.15 3.15
C THR A 821 18.30 -10.06 3.09
N LYS A 822 18.84 -8.88 2.75
CA LYS A 822 20.29 -8.63 2.78
C LYS A 822 20.89 -8.81 4.18
N LEU A 823 20.24 -8.24 5.19
CA LEU A 823 20.74 -8.28 6.59
C LEU A 823 20.71 -9.69 7.19
N LEU A 824 19.86 -10.57 6.70
CA LEU A 824 19.89 -12.00 7.03
C LEU A 824 21.03 -12.76 6.33
N GLY A 825 21.84 -12.11 5.50
CA GLY A 825 22.99 -12.74 4.81
C GLY A 825 22.62 -13.40 3.46
N VAL A 826 21.41 -13.18 2.95
CA VAL A 826 21.00 -13.71 1.65
C VAL A 826 21.73 -12.99 0.53
N ARG A 827 22.42 -13.75 -0.32
CA ARG A 827 23.20 -13.25 -1.47
C ARG A 827 22.42 -13.30 -2.77
N ALA A 828 21.55 -14.29 -2.92
CA ALA A 828 20.71 -14.43 -4.10
C ALA A 828 19.30 -14.93 -3.74
N VAL A 829 18.34 -14.51 -4.55
CA VAL A 829 16.98 -15.05 -4.54
C VAL A 829 16.74 -15.70 -5.90
N VAL A 830 16.34 -16.97 -5.89
CA VAL A 830 16.04 -17.74 -7.11
C VAL A 830 14.54 -17.99 -7.16
N ALA A 831 13.83 -17.37 -8.09
CA ALA A 831 12.37 -17.46 -8.18
C ALA A 831 11.91 -17.84 -9.61
N GLN A 832 10.67 -18.33 -9.72
CA GLN A 832 10.08 -18.57 -11.06
C GLN A 832 9.73 -17.24 -11.75
N SER A 833 9.29 -16.24 -10.99
CA SER A 833 9.11 -14.86 -11.44
C SER A 833 9.12 -13.89 -10.27
N PHE A 834 9.38 -12.63 -10.56
CA PHE A 834 9.44 -11.54 -9.56
C PHE A 834 8.38 -10.48 -9.84
N GLU A 835 7.88 -9.88 -8.79
CA GLU A 835 7.23 -8.58 -8.90
C GLU A 835 8.29 -7.51 -9.20
N ARG A 836 7.95 -6.55 -10.08
CA ARG A 836 8.90 -5.57 -10.63
C ARG A 836 9.63 -4.76 -9.55
N ILE A 837 8.87 -4.17 -8.63
CA ILE A 837 9.43 -3.26 -7.60
C ILE A 837 10.33 -4.03 -6.63
N HIS A 838 9.91 -5.25 -6.22
CA HIS A 838 10.71 -6.05 -5.30
C HIS A 838 12.01 -6.55 -5.95
N ARG A 839 11.96 -6.94 -7.24
CA ARG A 839 13.15 -7.28 -8.00
C ARG A 839 14.17 -6.13 -8.04
N SER A 840 13.68 -4.91 -8.33
CA SER A 840 14.50 -3.70 -8.34
C SER A 840 15.09 -3.39 -6.96
N ASN A 841 14.29 -3.53 -5.90
CA ASN A 841 14.75 -3.35 -4.52
C ASN A 841 15.84 -4.37 -4.13
N LEU A 842 15.74 -5.63 -4.56
CA LEU A 842 16.78 -6.63 -4.31
C LEU A 842 18.13 -6.19 -4.93
N VAL A 843 18.13 -5.80 -6.20
CA VAL A 843 19.32 -5.26 -6.87
C VAL A 843 19.81 -3.99 -6.18
N GLY A 844 18.90 -3.09 -5.85
CA GLY A 844 19.17 -1.85 -5.13
C GLY A 844 19.80 -2.06 -3.76
N MET A 845 19.60 -3.21 -3.16
CA MET A 845 20.27 -3.62 -1.92
C MET A 845 21.49 -4.54 -2.14
N GLY A 846 21.84 -4.89 -3.37
CA GLY A 846 22.96 -5.78 -3.66
C GLY A 846 22.66 -7.25 -3.40
N VAL A 847 21.39 -7.65 -3.50
CA VAL A 847 20.94 -9.05 -3.51
C VAL A 847 20.65 -9.46 -4.94
N LEU A 848 21.17 -10.60 -5.39
CA LEU A 848 21.11 -11.06 -6.78
C LEU A 848 19.76 -11.74 -7.07
N PRO A 849 18.89 -11.19 -7.93
CA PRO A 849 17.70 -11.89 -8.36
C PRO A 849 18.01 -12.80 -9.56
N LEU A 850 17.64 -14.08 -9.43
CA LEU A 850 17.82 -15.12 -10.43
C LEU A 850 16.46 -15.74 -10.78
N GLN A 851 16.19 -15.92 -12.05
CA GLN A 851 14.93 -16.49 -12.50
C GLN A 851 15.10 -17.85 -13.14
N PHE A 852 14.34 -18.83 -12.68
CA PHE A 852 14.26 -20.14 -13.32
C PHE A 852 13.76 -20.03 -14.76
N LYS A 853 14.24 -20.90 -15.62
CA LYS A 853 13.70 -21.08 -16.97
C LYS A 853 12.32 -21.73 -16.90
N GLU A 854 11.54 -21.55 -17.95
CA GLU A 854 10.19 -22.10 -18.05
C GLU A 854 10.18 -23.62 -17.76
N GLY A 855 9.23 -24.04 -16.92
CA GLY A 855 9.09 -25.44 -16.50
C GLY A 855 10.02 -25.90 -15.38
N VAL A 856 10.98 -25.08 -14.95
CA VAL A 856 11.88 -25.37 -13.83
C VAL A 856 11.35 -24.74 -12.56
N THR A 857 11.18 -25.54 -11.51
CA THR A 857 10.66 -25.12 -10.20
C THR A 857 11.45 -25.80 -9.07
N ALA A 858 11.31 -25.31 -7.84
CA ALA A 858 11.88 -25.97 -6.67
C ALA A 858 11.37 -27.43 -6.54
N GLN A 859 10.11 -27.67 -6.91
CA GLN A 859 9.47 -28.99 -6.87
C GLN A 859 10.00 -29.92 -7.97
N SER A 860 10.13 -29.41 -9.20
CA SER A 860 10.71 -30.21 -10.32
C SER A 860 12.15 -30.61 -10.02
N LEU A 861 12.90 -29.71 -9.35
CA LEU A 861 14.26 -29.96 -8.86
C LEU A 861 14.28 -30.75 -7.55
N LYS A 862 13.15 -31.06 -6.93
CA LYS A 862 13.05 -31.80 -5.66
C LYS A 862 13.92 -31.21 -4.55
N LEU A 863 13.92 -29.89 -4.43
CA LEU A 863 14.66 -29.22 -3.36
C LEU A 863 13.98 -29.44 -2.01
N ASP A 864 14.74 -29.81 -0.99
CA ASP A 864 14.27 -30.06 0.37
C ASP A 864 14.98 -29.23 1.46
N GLY A 865 16.01 -28.47 1.05
CA GLY A 865 16.79 -27.59 1.91
C GLY A 865 18.12 -28.18 2.36
N SER A 866 18.38 -29.45 2.12
CA SER A 866 19.67 -30.08 2.48
C SER A 866 20.82 -29.73 1.51
N GLU A 867 20.48 -29.12 0.38
CA GLU A 867 21.43 -28.78 -0.68
C GLU A 867 22.35 -27.62 -0.31
N THR A 868 23.47 -27.51 -1.02
CA THR A 868 24.24 -26.27 -1.18
C THR A 868 24.22 -25.82 -2.63
N PHE A 869 24.36 -24.52 -2.82
CA PHE A 869 24.25 -23.90 -4.13
C PHE A 869 25.52 -23.10 -4.46
N ASP A 870 25.98 -23.23 -5.72
CA ASP A 870 26.87 -22.23 -6.29
C ASP A 870 26.13 -21.46 -7.39
N VAL A 871 26.47 -20.19 -7.55
CA VAL A 871 26.06 -19.38 -8.71
C VAL A 871 27.34 -19.01 -9.46
N THR A 872 27.48 -19.54 -10.67
CA THR A 872 28.67 -19.36 -11.48
C THR A 872 28.39 -18.64 -12.79
N GLY A 873 29.43 -17.99 -13.35
CA GLY A 873 29.31 -17.19 -14.56
C GLY A 873 29.14 -15.70 -14.30
N LEU A 874 29.40 -15.25 -13.08
CA LEU A 874 29.38 -13.83 -12.69
C LEU A 874 30.77 -13.19 -12.82
N GLY A 875 31.86 -13.98 -12.69
CA GLY A 875 33.24 -13.50 -12.88
C GLY A 875 33.59 -13.27 -14.35
N GLY A 876 34.11 -12.08 -14.69
CA GLY A 876 34.51 -11.75 -16.07
C GLY A 876 33.64 -10.68 -16.75
N GLY A 877 32.73 -10.09 -16.05
CA GLY A 877 31.84 -9.02 -16.50
C GLY A 877 30.41 -9.51 -16.74
N VAL A 878 29.50 -8.87 -16.06
CA VAL A 878 28.04 -9.17 -16.10
C VAL A 878 27.39 -8.33 -17.19
N LYS A 879 26.43 -8.92 -17.91
CA LYS A 879 25.52 -8.21 -18.84
C LYS A 879 24.09 -8.31 -18.34
N PRO A 880 23.26 -7.30 -18.62
CA PRO A 880 21.84 -7.37 -18.29
C PRO A 880 21.19 -8.63 -18.86
N GLN A 881 20.37 -9.28 -18.05
CA GLN A 881 19.57 -10.43 -18.42
C GLN A 881 20.35 -11.65 -18.98
N GLN A 882 21.66 -11.75 -18.72
CA GLN A 882 22.44 -12.91 -19.14
C GLN A 882 21.99 -14.20 -18.43
N ASP A 883 22.31 -15.33 -19.04
CA ASP A 883 22.18 -16.63 -18.39
C ASP A 883 23.41 -16.89 -17.52
N VAL A 884 23.16 -17.41 -16.32
CA VAL A 884 24.18 -17.88 -15.38
C VAL A 884 23.81 -19.29 -14.93
N THR A 885 24.74 -20.01 -14.30
CA THR A 885 24.51 -21.39 -13.87
C THR A 885 24.30 -21.46 -12.37
N LEU A 886 23.16 -22.00 -11.95
CA LEU A 886 22.89 -22.46 -10.58
C LEU A 886 23.39 -23.91 -10.47
N VAL A 887 24.40 -24.13 -9.68
CA VAL A 887 24.93 -25.48 -9.41
C VAL A 887 24.34 -25.98 -8.09
N ILE A 888 23.65 -27.08 -8.11
CA ILE A 888 23.01 -27.71 -6.95
C ILE A 888 23.87 -28.90 -6.51
N HIS A 889 24.39 -28.83 -5.30
CA HIS A 889 25.11 -29.95 -4.67
C HIS A 889 24.18 -30.67 -3.69
N ARG A 890 23.86 -31.90 -3.98
CA ARG A 890 22.97 -32.73 -3.18
C ARG A 890 23.70 -33.36 -2.00
N ALA A 891 22.97 -33.66 -0.92
CA ALA A 891 23.52 -34.34 0.25
C ALA A 891 24.14 -35.71 -0.07
N ASN A 892 23.68 -36.38 -1.13
CA ASN A 892 24.25 -37.66 -1.61
C ASN A 892 25.50 -37.50 -2.49
N GLY A 893 26.03 -36.30 -2.65
CA GLY A 893 27.20 -35.99 -3.48
C GLY A 893 26.90 -35.77 -4.97
N ALA A 894 25.65 -35.88 -5.41
CA ALA A 894 25.29 -35.56 -6.79
C ALA A 894 25.37 -34.04 -7.04
N ARG A 895 25.78 -33.69 -8.26
CA ARG A 895 25.87 -32.30 -8.75
C ARG A 895 24.94 -32.14 -9.95
N GLU A 896 24.18 -31.07 -9.95
CA GLU A 896 23.23 -30.74 -11.02
C GLU A 896 23.45 -29.27 -11.44
N GLU A 897 23.50 -28.99 -12.72
CA GLU A 897 23.66 -27.65 -13.26
C GLU A 897 22.35 -27.20 -13.90
N VAL A 898 21.83 -26.05 -13.45
CA VAL A 898 20.56 -25.49 -13.89
C VAL A 898 20.81 -24.08 -14.45
N PRO A 899 20.53 -23.85 -15.74
CA PRO A 899 20.63 -22.48 -16.28
C PRO A 899 19.50 -21.61 -15.69
N VAL A 900 19.87 -20.43 -15.19
CA VAL A 900 18.94 -19.42 -14.66
C VAL A 900 19.23 -18.07 -15.30
N LYS A 901 18.20 -17.24 -15.40
CA LYS A 901 18.33 -15.88 -15.93
C LYS A 901 18.70 -14.91 -14.82
N LEU A 902 19.77 -14.16 -15.00
CA LEU A 902 20.08 -13.03 -14.15
C LEU A 902 19.06 -11.90 -14.38
N ARG A 903 18.40 -11.45 -13.31
CA ARG A 903 17.39 -10.39 -13.36
C ARG A 903 17.94 -9.05 -12.88
N ILE A 904 19.20 -8.78 -13.24
CA ILE A 904 19.70 -7.41 -13.40
C ILE A 904 19.29 -7.01 -14.82
N ASP A 905 18.32 -6.11 -14.95
CA ASP A 905 17.64 -5.91 -16.23
C ASP A 905 18.28 -4.76 -17.04
N THR A 906 19.11 -3.92 -16.40
CA THR A 906 19.67 -2.71 -17.01
C THR A 906 21.16 -2.53 -16.70
N PRO A 907 21.92 -1.78 -17.54
CA PRO A 907 23.33 -1.51 -17.29
C PRO A 907 23.60 -0.79 -15.96
N ILE A 908 22.76 0.19 -15.60
CA ILE A 908 22.96 0.94 -14.35
C ILE A 908 22.75 0.06 -13.11
N GLU A 909 21.90 -0.94 -13.19
CA GLU A 909 21.70 -1.90 -12.10
C GLU A 909 22.93 -2.79 -11.85
N ILE A 910 23.77 -3.00 -12.88
CA ILE A 910 25.06 -3.69 -12.69
C ILE A 910 25.96 -2.84 -11.80
N ASP A 911 26.03 -1.53 -12.06
CA ASP A 911 26.80 -0.60 -11.25
C ASP A 911 26.26 -0.58 -9.80
N TYR A 912 24.96 -0.54 -9.62
CA TYR A 912 24.35 -0.62 -8.28
C TYR A 912 24.77 -1.90 -7.56
N TYR A 913 24.62 -3.05 -8.20
CA TYR A 913 25.00 -4.32 -7.61
C TYR A 913 26.49 -4.40 -7.28
N GLN A 914 27.36 -3.95 -8.20
CA GLN A 914 28.83 -3.90 -8.00
C GLN A 914 29.24 -3.02 -6.82
N HIS A 915 28.49 -1.94 -6.57
CA HIS A 915 28.74 -1.04 -5.46
C HIS A 915 28.12 -1.49 -4.12
N GLY A 916 27.45 -2.65 -4.10
CA GLY A 916 26.78 -3.20 -2.93
C GLY A 916 25.39 -2.62 -2.67
N GLY A 917 24.83 -1.89 -3.64
CA GLY A 917 23.53 -1.28 -3.66
C GLY A 917 23.53 0.14 -4.21
N ILE A 918 22.31 0.66 -4.47
CA ILE A 918 22.15 1.99 -5.07
C ILE A 918 22.62 3.11 -4.13
N LEU A 919 22.38 3.03 -2.83
CA LEU A 919 22.77 4.06 -1.87
C LEU A 919 24.28 4.17 -1.72
N PRO A 920 25.06 3.09 -1.55
CA PRO A 920 26.52 3.16 -1.59
C PRO A 920 27.07 3.66 -2.93
N TYR A 921 26.42 3.35 -4.05
CA TYR A 921 26.78 3.89 -5.37
C TYR A 921 26.62 5.41 -5.40
N VAL A 922 25.45 5.92 -5.02
CA VAL A 922 25.15 7.36 -5.01
C VAL A 922 26.06 8.09 -4.03
N LEU A 923 26.29 7.53 -2.84
CA LEU A 923 27.17 8.13 -1.85
C LEU A 923 28.59 8.30 -2.38
N ARG A 924 29.14 7.26 -3.08
CA ARG A 924 30.46 7.37 -3.72
C ARG A 924 30.52 8.49 -4.76
N GLN A 925 29.47 8.61 -5.58
CA GLN A 925 29.39 9.70 -6.57
C GLN A 925 29.40 11.07 -5.91
N LEU A 926 28.55 11.30 -4.89
CA LEU A 926 28.48 12.59 -4.19
C LEU A 926 29.79 12.94 -3.49
N VAL A 927 30.41 11.96 -2.82
CA VAL A 927 31.68 12.14 -2.12
C VAL A 927 32.85 12.38 -3.10
N ALA A 928 32.81 11.80 -4.30
CA ALA A 928 33.85 11.98 -5.33
C ALA A 928 33.78 13.36 -6.02
N GLN A 929 32.58 14.00 -6.07
CA GLN A 929 32.37 15.31 -6.66
C GLN A 929 32.73 16.46 -5.71
N ALA A 930 32.84 16.18 -4.42
CA ALA A 930 33.18 17.13 -3.34
C ALA A 930 34.67 17.06 -2.97
#